data_582c06ea09bdfb5026dfc91ac98362f1
#
_entry.id   582c06ea09bdfb5026dfc91ac98362f1
#
_cell.length_a   1.000
_cell.length_b   1.000
_cell.length_c   1.000
_cell.angle_alpha   90.00
_cell.angle_beta   90.00
_cell.angle_gamma   90.00
#
_symmetry.space_group_name_H-M   'P 1'
#
loop_
_entity.id
_entity.type
_entity.pdbx_description
1 polymer ?
#
loop_
_entity_poly.entity_id
_entity_poly.type
_entity_poly.pdbx_seq_one_letter_code
_entity_poly.pdbx_strand_id
1 'polypeptide(L)'
;MTTVLHTGPDTDLATRYLVSAQRFHTQAEIAAHLGVTTRAIRHWVANQEVPQKYVFGLQRLLPLELPLEDNVAFSFIDLFAGIGGIRMAFEELGGQCVFTSEWDSYAQKTYAENCPGGHMINGDITKLDAQDIPDHDLLLAGFPCQPFSIAGVSKKNALGRAHGFADETQGTLFFDVCRIIETKQPRAFLLEKVKNLMSHDKGRTFDVIRRSLDDLGYDIHTRIIDGAHFVPQHRERILIIGFRKADKITFDWNAQPLPAKGRHTIADILHKTDGSEPKLAWDGERFFIHASGQVDAKYTLTDKLWAYLQGYAAKHKAAGNGFGFGLVYPDSVSRTLSARYYKDGSEILVYQGEGKNPRRLTPRECARLMGFPDTFRISISDTQAYRLLADAAVVPMIAAAAKLMAPSLTTREPAATTSVVLPENIMNSGRWTKDQLKLAFHLYCQLPFGKLHSKNPEIIELAKIIGRSSGALAMKLGNFASLDPAITSTGRKGLDGASDLDREIWADFHADWEGLALECAQLREQFDPTSTVDREKEAKTDDFQIPDDFTGETRRVFTEQRIKQTFFRRAVLASYRGRCCMSGLSEPRLLIASHIVPWSKDKANRLNPSNGLCLSAIHDRAFDQGLITLSDDWKIVLSEELRKRDEPFVQSVLKPLEGRVIEIPDRFVPDSAFLQRHRAEIFLDNRSPR
;
A
#
# COMPACT_ATOMS: atom_id res chain seq x y z
N MET A 1 8.87 34.20 -16.22
CA MET A 1 9.89 34.18 -15.17
C MET A 1 9.20 33.75 -13.88
N THR A 2 9.21 32.48 -13.57
CA THR A 2 8.65 31.93 -12.34
C THR A 2 9.76 31.94 -11.31
N THR A 3 9.66 32.84 -10.36
CA THR A 3 10.62 32.96 -9.23
C THR A 3 10.50 31.65 -8.42
N VAL A 4 11.51 30.79 -8.51
CA VAL A 4 11.65 29.63 -7.63
C VAL A 4 11.93 30.19 -6.23
N LEU A 5 10.92 30.21 -5.39
CA LEU A 5 11.05 30.56 -3.98
C LEU A 5 11.79 29.39 -3.29
N HIS A 6 13.08 29.56 -3.03
CA HIS A 6 13.81 28.69 -2.10
C HIS A 6 13.22 28.91 -0.70
N THR A 7 12.44 27.94 -0.23
CA THR A 7 11.98 27.91 1.16
C THR A 7 13.19 27.55 2.04
N GLY A 8 13.66 28.51 2.83
CA GLY A 8 14.71 28.25 3.82
C GLY A 8 14.23 27.29 4.94
N PRO A 9 15.13 26.77 5.77
CA PRO A 9 14.82 25.81 6.83
C PRO A 9 13.82 26.33 7.88
N ASP A 10 13.54 27.63 7.95
CA ASP A 10 12.63 28.24 8.91
C ASP A 10 11.18 28.36 8.46
N THR A 11 10.86 27.99 7.21
CA THR A 11 9.50 28.07 6.67
C THR A 11 8.60 26.98 7.26
N ASP A 12 7.38 27.35 7.70
CA ASP A 12 6.43 26.41 8.28
C ASP A 12 5.94 25.35 7.27
N LEU A 13 5.46 24.19 7.77
CA LEU A 13 5.07 23.06 6.94
C LEU A 13 3.95 23.37 5.95
N ALA A 14 2.93 24.14 6.37
CA ALA A 14 1.80 24.48 5.50
C ALA A 14 2.26 25.37 4.35
N THR A 15 3.17 26.29 4.60
CA THR A 15 3.77 27.15 3.57
C THR A 15 4.60 26.34 2.58
N ARG A 16 5.41 25.40 3.06
CA ARG A 16 6.17 24.48 2.18
C ARG A 16 5.25 23.65 1.28
N TYR A 17 4.18 23.12 1.82
CA TYR A 17 3.19 22.37 1.01
C TYR A 17 2.46 23.27 0.00
N LEU A 18 2.14 24.52 0.36
CA LEU A 18 1.57 25.46 -0.60
C LEU A 18 2.52 25.72 -1.77
N VAL A 19 3.80 25.98 -1.49
CA VAL A 19 4.83 26.19 -2.53
C VAL A 19 4.98 24.93 -3.41
N SER A 20 4.99 23.75 -2.81
CA SER A 20 5.07 22.50 -3.56
C SER A 20 3.81 22.28 -4.41
N ALA A 21 2.61 22.51 -3.87
CA ALA A 21 1.36 22.36 -4.61
C ALA A 21 1.25 23.32 -5.81
N GLN A 22 1.81 24.53 -5.71
CA GLN A 22 1.85 25.50 -6.82
C GLN A 22 2.71 25.06 -8.01
N ARG A 23 3.57 24.05 -7.86
CA ARG A 23 4.30 23.44 -8.99
C ARG A 23 3.38 22.64 -9.92
N PHE A 24 2.25 22.17 -9.43
CA PHE A 24 1.33 21.24 -10.11
C PHE A 24 -0.07 21.82 -10.32
N HIS A 25 -0.47 22.81 -9.51
CA HIS A 25 -1.81 23.37 -9.48
C HIS A 25 -1.79 24.90 -9.54
N THR A 26 -2.78 25.48 -10.19
CA THR A 26 -3.00 26.93 -10.17
C THR A 26 -3.52 27.39 -8.80
N GLN A 27 -3.32 28.66 -8.47
CA GLN A 27 -3.83 29.23 -7.22
C GLN A 27 -5.37 29.13 -7.11
N ALA A 28 -6.08 29.08 -8.24
CA ALA A 28 -7.53 28.92 -8.26
C ALA A 28 -7.95 27.49 -7.90
N GLU A 29 -7.25 26.48 -8.41
CA GLU A 29 -7.48 25.06 -8.08
C GLU A 29 -7.17 24.78 -6.61
N ILE A 30 -6.05 25.31 -6.10
CA ILE A 30 -5.68 25.19 -4.68
C ILE A 30 -6.76 25.84 -3.80
N ALA A 31 -7.24 27.04 -4.16
CA ALA A 31 -8.27 27.76 -3.43
C ALA A 31 -9.59 26.97 -3.40
N ALA A 32 -10.01 26.43 -4.54
CA ALA A 32 -11.22 25.60 -4.65
C ALA A 32 -11.13 24.34 -3.80
N HIS A 33 -9.98 23.64 -3.83
CA HIS A 33 -9.74 22.43 -3.03
C HIS A 33 -9.77 22.68 -1.51
N LEU A 34 -9.22 23.81 -1.08
CA LEU A 34 -9.16 24.19 0.34
C LEU A 34 -10.42 24.90 0.85
N GLY A 35 -11.39 25.19 -0.02
CA GLY A 35 -12.59 25.95 0.33
C GLY A 35 -12.30 27.39 0.73
N VAL A 36 -11.29 28.04 0.11
CA VAL A 36 -10.88 29.42 0.38
C VAL A 36 -10.91 30.27 -0.89
N THR A 37 -10.71 31.58 -0.75
CA THR A 37 -10.62 32.46 -1.93
C THR A 37 -9.22 32.46 -2.52
N THR A 38 -9.11 32.68 -3.84
CA THR A 38 -7.81 32.87 -4.52
C THR A 38 -7.02 34.06 -3.92
N ARG A 39 -7.73 35.06 -3.37
CA ARG A 39 -7.11 36.18 -2.64
C ARG A 39 -6.39 35.68 -1.37
N ALA A 40 -6.97 34.73 -0.65
CA ALA A 40 -6.33 34.13 0.53
C ALA A 40 -5.03 33.39 0.14
N ILE A 41 -5.07 32.61 -0.95
CA ILE A 41 -3.85 31.93 -1.45
C ILE A 41 -2.77 32.94 -1.81
N ARG A 42 -3.10 34.02 -2.55
CA ARG A 42 -2.15 35.09 -2.88
C ARG A 42 -1.55 35.76 -1.64
N HIS A 43 -2.38 36.00 -0.64
CA HIS A 43 -1.91 36.59 0.63
C HIS A 43 -0.93 35.66 1.35
N TRP A 44 -1.25 34.35 1.42
CA TRP A 44 -0.35 33.36 2.04
C TRP A 44 0.96 33.20 1.30
N VAL A 45 0.93 33.25 -0.04
CA VAL A 45 2.16 33.21 -0.85
C VAL A 45 3.02 34.45 -0.62
N ALA A 46 2.40 35.65 -0.59
CA ALA A 46 3.12 36.91 -0.42
C ALA A 46 3.77 37.05 0.97
N ASN A 47 3.09 36.56 2.01
CA ASN A 47 3.55 36.70 3.40
C ASN A 47 4.27 35.45 3.92
N GLN A 48 4.30 34.36 3.15
CA GLN A 48 4.84 33.06 3.56
C GLN A 48 4.23 32.54 4.88
N GLU A 49 2.95 32.87 5.12
CA GLU A 49 2.22 32.46 6.31
C GLU A 49 0.92 31.72 5.92
N VAL A 50 0.94 30.39 5.99
CA VAL A 50 -0.22 29.53 5.72
C VAL A 50 -0.78 29.00 7.03
N PRO A 51 -2.09 29.15 7.33
CA PRO A 51 -2.66 28.58 8.56
C PRO A 51 -2.52 27.06 8.61
N GLN A 52 -1.99 26.54 9.71
CA GLN A 52 -1.66 25.12 9.92
C GLN A 52 -2.84 24.17 9.70
N LYS A 53 -4.08 24.63 9.87
CA LYS A 53 -5.28 23.82 9.61
C LYS A 53 -5.40 23.33 8.17
N TYR A 54 -4.69 23.94 7.22
CA TYR A 54 -4.72 23.57 5.81
C TYR A 54 -3.61 22.59 5.41
N VAL A 55 -2.72 22.18 6.32
CA VAL A 55 -1.61 21.23 6.05
C VAL A 55 -2.09 19.98 5.33
N PHE A 56 -3.12 19.30 5.86
CA PHE A 56 -3.64 18.08 5.25
C PHE A 56 -4.33 18.30 3.91
N GLY A 57 -5.01 19.45 3.74
CA GLY A 57 -5.61 19.82 2.46
C GLY A 57 -4.53 20.06 1.38
N LEU A 58 -3.49 20.77 1.72
CA LEU A 58 -2.36 21.03 0.81
C LEU A 58 -1.57 19.77 0.48
N GLN A 59 -1.36 18.89 1.47
CA GLN A 59 -0.69 17.61 1.26
C GLN A 59 -1.38 16.75 0.19
N ARG A 60 -2.71 16.75 0.15
CA ARG A 60 -3.52 16.01 -0.83
C ARG A 60 -3.41 16.55 -2.26
N LEU A 61 -2.89 17.75 -2.44
CA LEU A 61 -2.63 18.37 -3.73
C LEU A 61 -1.23 18.03 -4.28
N LEU A 62 -0.38 17.40 -3.48
CA LEU A 62 0.93 16.96 -3.93
C LEU A 62 0.78 15.71 -4.81
N PRO A 63 1.62 15.52 -5.83
CA PRO A 63 1.60 14.31 -6.63
C PRO A 63 1.96 13.08 -5.79
N LEU A 64 1.49 11.92 -6.21
CA LEU A 64 1.93 10.64 -5.65
C LEU A 64 3.40 10.37 -5.96
N GLU A 65 3.87 10.87 -7.09
CA GLU A 65 5.21 10.68 -7.63
C GLU A 65 5.90 12.03 -7.83
N LEU A 66 7.21 12.06 -7.59
CA LEU A 66 8.07 13.17 -8.03
C LEU A 66 8.83 12.76 -9.29
N PRO A 67 8.93 13.63 -10.30
CA PRO A 67 9.88 13.44 -11.37
C PRO A 67 11.29 13.29 -10.80
N LEU A 68 12.08 12.37 -11.36
CA LEU A 68 13.49 12.26 -10.99
C LEU A 68 14.24 13.54 -11.42
N GLU A 69 15.02 14.09 -10.52
CA GLU A 69 15.91 15.22 -10.85
C GLU A 69 17.10 14.73 -11.69
N ASP A 70 17.65 15.58 -12.55
CA ASP A 70 18.65 15.20 -13.56
C ASP A 70 19.96 14.58 -13.00
N ASN A 71 20.26 14.79 -11.70
CA ASN A 71 21.50 14.33 -11.06
C ASN A 71 21.30 13.31 -9.93
N VAL A 72 20.15 12.61 -9.89
CA VAL A 72 19.86 11.63 -8.85
C VAL A 72 20.67 10.35 -9.07
N ALA A 73 21.36 9.88 -8.04
CA ALA A 73 22.17 8.67 -8.11
C ALA A 73 21.30 7.40 -8.23
N PHE A 74 20.18 7.35 -7.50
CA PHE A 74 19.17 6.30 -7.53
C PHE A 74 17.85 6.81 -6.92
N SER A 75 16.75 6.17 -7.28
CA SER A 75 15.43 6.42 -6.69
C SER A 75 15.10 5.41 -5.60
N PHE A 76 14.35 5.82 -4.57
CA PHE A 76 13.88 4.89 -3.55
C PHE A 76 12.50 5.25 -3.00
N ILE A 77 11.84 4.24 -2.40
CA ILE A 77 10.62 4.41 -1.64
C ILE A 77 10.86 4.12 -0.16
N ASP A 78 10.11 4.80 0.73
CA ASP A 78 10.23 4.66 2.18
C ASP A 78 8.89 4.20 2.77
N LEU A 79 8.81 2.93 3.14
CA LEU A 79 7.63 2.27 3.67
C LEU A 79 7.72 2.13 5.19
N PHE A 80 6.59 2.37 5.88
CA PHE A 80 6.58 2.44 7.35
C PHE A 80 7.61 3.45 7.84
N ALA A 81 7.62 4.59 7.19
CA ALA A 81 8.70 5.57 7.19
C ALA A 81 9.01 6.17 8.58
N GLY A 82 8.06 6.05 9.53
CA GLY A 82 8.20 6.61 10.86
C GLY A 82 8.47 8.10 10.81
N ILE A 83 9.61 8.50 11.36
CA ILE A 83 10.06 9.90 11.35
C ILE A 83 11.23 10.17 10.38
N GLY A 84 11.49 9.25 9.43
CA GLY A 84 12.43 9.43 8.33
C GLY A 84 13.87 9.02 8.60
N GLY A 85 14.14 8.29 9.68
CA GLY A 85 15.53 7.92 10.04
C GLY A 85 16.23 7.02 9.02
N ILE A 86 15.50 6.15 8.29
CA ILE A 86 16.07 5.32 7.23
C ILE A 86 16.30 6.19 5.98
N ARG A 87 15.33 6.99 5.58
CA ARG A 87 15.41 7.90 4.42
C ARG A 87 16.62 8.81 4.47
N MET A 88 16.88 9.49 5.61
CA MET A 88 17.98 10.43 5.78
C MET A 88 19.33 9.81 5.38
N ALA A 89 19.55 8.54 5.73
CA ALA A 89 20.79 7.84 5.43
C ALA A 89 21.04 7.61 3.93
N PHE A 90 19.97 7.47 3.14
CA PHE A 90 20.08 7.25 1.69
C PHE A 90 20.03 8.55 0.89
N GLU A 91 19.39 9.60 1.39
CA GLU A 91 19.46 10.93 0.79
C GLU A 91 20.88 11.52 0.86
N GLU A 92 21.63 11.26 1.95
CA GLU A 92 23.06 11.64 2.05
C GLU A 92 23.94 11.04 0.94
N LEU A 93 23.49 9.96 0.31
CA LEU A 93 24.20 9.29 -0.78
C LEU A 93 23.71 9.71 -2.18
N GLY A 94 22.88 10.75 -2.25
CA GLY A 94 22.32 11.26 -3.51
C GLY A 94 21.10 10.48 -4.00
N GLY A 95 20.47 9.68 -3.15
CA GLY A 95 19.19 9.03 -3.47
C GLY A 95 18.02 10.00 -3.38
N GLN A 96 17.03 9.87 -4.25
CA GLN A 96 15.76 10.60 -4.22
C GLN A 96 14.63 9.71 -3.72
N CYS A 97 13.95 10.13 -2.64
CA CYS A 97 12.73 9.48 -2.21
C CYS A 97 11.56 9.88 -3.12
N VAL A 98 10.99 8.92 -3.84
CA VAL A 98 9.90 9.16 -4.80
C VAL A 98 8.53 8.79 -4.25
N PHE A 99 8.46 8.04 -3.15
CA PHE A 99 7.21 7.63 -2.52
C PHE A 99 7.40 7.34 -1.03
N THR A 100 6.41 7.70 -0.21
CA THR A 100 6.44 7.47 1.24
C THR A 100 5.09 6.92 1.70
N SER A 101 5.13 5.92 2.59
CA SER A 101 3.96 5.43 3.31
C SER A 101 4.21 5.38 4.81
N GLU A 102 3.32 6.06 5.57
CA GLU A 102 3.31 6.06 7.03
C GLU A 102 1.87 6.28 7.51
N TRP A 103 1.41 5.48 8.44
CA TRP A 103 0.01 5.50 8.91
C TRP A 103 -0.19 6.43 10.13
N ASP A 104 0.83 6.58 11.00
CA ASP A 104 0.73 7.38 12.23
C ASP A 104 0.80 8.88 11.90
N SER A 105 -0.25 9.64 12.24
CA SER A 105 -0.35 11.05 11.91
C SER A 105 0.71 11.94 12.58
N TYR A 106 1.22 11.57 13.76
CA TYR A 106 2.30 12.29 14.42
C TYR A 106 3.64 12.00 13.77
N ALA A 107 3.83 10.75 13.30
CA ALA A 107 5.00 10.38 12.51
C ALA A 107 4.99 11.11 11.18
N GLN A 108 3.86 11.12 10.43
CA GLN A 108 3.69 11.86 9.19
C GLN A 108 4.03 13.36 9.35
N LYS A 109 3.54 13.98 10.44
CA LYS A 109 3.84 15.39 10.73
C LYS A 109 5.33 15.62 10.92
N THR A 110 5.97 14.79 11.75
CA THR A 110 7.39 14.92 12.05
C THR A 110 8.23 14.61 10.81
N TYR A 111 7.86 13.61 10.03
CA TYR A 111 8.49 13.24 8.77
C TYR A 111 8.44 14.40 7.77
N ALA A 112 7.28 14.97 7.53
CA ALA A 112 7.09 16.08 6.59
C ALA A 112 7.88 17.34 6.97
N GLU A 113 8.08 17.59 8.25
CA GLU A 113 8.91 18.70 8.73
C GLU A 113 10.40 18.52 8.49
N ASN A 114 10.88 17.27 8.47
CA ASN A 114 12.30 16.94 8.40
C ASN A 114 12.75 16.37 7.06
N CYS A 115 11.82 15.79 6.31
CA CYS A 115 12.07 15.18 5.02
C CYS A 115 11.18 15.86 3.96
N PRO A 116 11.53 17.08 3.54
CA PRO A 116 10.72 17.82 2.57
C PRO A 116 10.83 17.18 1.19
N GLY A 117 9.97 16.19 0.96
CA GLY A 117 9.70 15.63 -0.36
C GLY A 117 8.49 16.34 -0.95
N GLY A 118 8.48 16.63 -2.26
CA GLY A 118 7.33 17.25 -2.92
C GLY A 118 6.19 16.27 -3.22
N HIS A 119 6.18 15.05 -2.63
CA HIS A 119 5.15 14.04 -2.83
C HIS A 119 4.28 13.85 -1.58
N MET A 120 3.10 13.28 -1.78
CA MET A 120 2.16 12.97 -0.71
C MET A 120 2.68 11.82 0.17
N ILE A 121 2.55 11.96 1.50
CA ILE A 121 2.77 10.83 2.42
C ILE A 121 1.49 10.00 2.44
N ASN A 122 1.57 8.77 1.94
CA ASN A 122 0.45 7.85 1.94
C ASN A 122 0.26 7.24 3.33
N GLY A 123 -0.98 6.94 3.69
CA GLY A 123 -1.32 6.38 4.99
C GLY A 123 -1.11 4.87 5.06
N ASP A 124 -2.21 4.14 5.07
CA ASP A 124 -2.26 2.69 5.23
C ASP A 124 -1.80 1.96 3.97
N ILE A 125 -0.62 1.33 4.02
CA ILE A 125 -0.02 0.60 2.90
C ILE A 125 -0.87 -0.57 2.43
N THR A 126 -1.71 -1.13 3.29
CA THR A 126 -2.59 -2.25 2.95
C THR A 126 -3.71 -1.86 1.98
N LYS A 127 -3.99 -0.56 1.87
CA LYS A 127 -5.03 0.01 0.99
C LYS A 127 -4.48 0.54 -0.34
N LEU A 128 -3.16 0.54 -0.49
CA LEU A 128 -2.51 1.02 -1.70
C LEU A 128 -2.31 -0.12 -2.68
N ASP A 129 -2.63 0.12 -3.94
CA ASP A 129 -2.21 -0.79 -5.01
C ASP A 129 -0.69 -0.64 -5.21
N ALA A 130 0.03 -1.76 -5.26
CA ALA A 130 1.47 -1.74 -5.51
C ALA A 130 1.80 -1.16 -6.88
N GLN A 131 0.87 -1.20 -7.83
CA GLN A 131 1.04 -0.62 -9.16
C GLN A 131 1.03 0.91 -9.14
N ASP A 132 0.27 1.51 -8.22
CA ASP A 132 0.21 2.96 -8.06
C ASP A 132 1.48 3.53 -7.39
N ILE A 133 2.35 2.67 -6.85
CA ILE A 133 3.66 3.06 -6.33
C ILE A 133 4.61 3.29 -7.52
N PRO A 134 5.39 4.39 -7.55
CA PRO A 134 6.33 4.66 -8.64
C PRO A 134 7.42 3.58 -8.73
N ASP A 135 7.97 3.40 -9.93
CA ASP A 135 9.14 2.55 -10.12
C ASP A 135 10.35 3.14 -9.41
N HIS A 136 11.15 2.31 -8.79
CA HIS A 136 12.26 2.72 -7.94
C HIS A 136 13.39 1.69 -7.95
N ASP A 137 14.60 2.16 -7.68
CA ASP A 137 15.79 1.30 -7.61
C ASP A 137 15.89 0.57 -6.27
N LEU A 138 15.40 1.19 -5.18
CA LEU A 138 15.56 0.69 -3.81
C LEU A 138 14.26 0.80 -3.00
N LEU A 139 13.91 -0.26 -2.28
CA LEU A 139 12.81 -0.25 -1.31
C LEU A 139 13.38 -0.24 0.11
N LEU A 140 12.95 0.72 0.93
CA LEU A 140 13.27 0.83 2.34
C LEU A 140 12.04 0.51 3.18
N ALA A 141 12.19 -0.30 4.25
CA ALA A 141 11.08 -0.59 5.16
C ALA A 141 11.52 -0.95 6.57
N GLY A 142 11.01 -0.18 7.56
CA GLY A 142 11.06 -0.51 8.98
C GLY A 142 9.72 -1.06 9.46
N PHE A 143 9.24 -2.20 8.93
CA PHE A 143 7.89 -2.68 9.18
C PHE A 143 7.67 -3.10 10.64
N PRO A 144 6.46 -2.90 11.25
CA PRO A 144 6.23 -3.18 12.67
C PRO A 144 6.27 -4.67 13.00
N CYS A 145 6.69 -4.99 14.25
CA CYS A 145 6.62 -6.33 14.84
C CYS A 145 5.21 -6.62 15.35
N GLN A 146 4.21 -6.67 14.51
CA GLN A 146 3.02 -7.38 14.93
C GLN A 146 3.38 -8.86 15.02
N PRO A 147 2.96 -9.58 16.08
CA PRO A 147 3.30 -10.99 16.18
C PRO A 147 2.81 -11.68 14.92
N PHE A 148 3.73 -12.33 14.22
CA PHE A 148 3.34 -13.39 13.32
C PHE A 148 2.48 -14.30 14.18
N SER A 149 1.17 -14.24 14.07
CA SER A 149 0.27 -15.10 14.82
C SER A 149 0.37 -16.51 14.25
N ILE A 150 1.50 -17.15 14.56
CA ILE A 150 1.73 -18.57 14.28
C ILE A 150 0.71 -19.43 15.04
N ALA A 151 0.02 -18.89 16.03
CA ALA A 151 -1.18 -19.52 16.57
C ALA A 151 -2.25 -19.74 15.47
N GLY A 152 -2.40 -18.84 14.51
CA GLY A 152 -3.21 -19.06 13.32
C GLY A 152 -2.59 -20.12 12.38
N VAL A 153 -1.30 -20.06 12.14
CA VAL A 153 -0.57 -21.02 11.30
C VAL A 153 -0.52 -22.41 11.95
N SER A 154 -0.18 -22.52 13.24
CA SER A 154 -0.15 -23.81 13.97
C SER A 154 -1.53 -24.45 14.11
N LYS A 155 -2.58 -23.66 14.32
CA LYS A 155 -3.96 -24.16 14.44
C LYS A 155 -4.50 -24.63 13.08
N LYS A 156 -4.07 -24.00 11.97
CA LYS A 156 -4.39 -24.42 10.61
C LYS A 156 -3.62 -25.67 10.18
N ASN A 157 -2.33 -25.78 10.56
CA ASN A 157 -1.55 -27.00 10.34
C ASN A 157 -2.14 -28.23 11.07
N ALA A 158 -2.62 -28.03 12.30
CA ALA A 158 -3.28 -29.09 13.07
C ALA A 158 -4.66 -29.50 12.49
N LEU A 159 -5.27 -28.65 11.64
CA LEU A 159 -6.57 -28.89 10.98
C LEU A 159 -6.39 -29.28 9.50
N GLY A 160 -5.16 -29.53 9.02
CA GLY A 160 -4.91 -29.98 7.63
C GLY A 160 -5.30 -28.94 6.55
N ARG A 161 -5.34 -27.65 6.91
CA ARG A 161 -5.64 -26.57 5.95
C ARG A 161 -4.35 -25.97 5.41
N ALA A 162 -4.25 -25.86 4.09
CA ALA A 162 -3.10 -25.36 3.36
C ALA A 162 -2.73 -23.90 3.71
N HIS A 163 -1.44 -23.57 3.62
CA HIS A 163 -0.89 -22.24 3.79
C HIS A 163 -1.06 -21.44 2.49
N GLY A 164 -1.74 -20.30 2.53
CA GLY A 164 -1.79 -19.35 1.43
C GLY A 164 -1.61 -17.93 1.95
N PHE A 165 -1.01 -17.06 1.14
CA PHE A 165 -0.74 -15.65 1.42
C PHE A 165 -2.00 -14.77 1.65
N ALA A 166 -3.19 -15.34 1.53
CA ALA A 166 -4.48 -14.67 1.63
C ALA A 166 -5.30 -15.15 2.83
N ASP A 167 -4.90 -14.75 4.06
CA ASP A 167 -5.78 -14.83 5.22
C ASP A 167 -6.18 -13.42 5.67
N GLU A 168 -7.40 -13.01 5.38
CA GLU A 168 -7.95 -11.66 5.54
C GLU A 168 -8.01 -11.13 6.99
N THR A 169 -7.63 -11.91 7.98
CA THR A 169 -7.79 -11.46 9.37
C THR A 169 -6.51 -11.04 10.06
N GLN A 170 -5.31 -11.26 9.50
CA GLN A 170 -4.03 -10.73 10.00
C GLN A 170 -2.91 -10.89 8.95
N GLY A 171 -3.01 -10.21 7.81
CA GLY A 171 -1.87 -10.01 6.93
C GLY A 171 -0.76 -9.34 7.73
N THR A 172 0.38 -9.98 7.92
CA THR A 172 1.52 -9.28 8.50
C THR A 172 1.98 -8.28 7.46
N LEU A 173 2.23 -7.04 7.86
CA LEU A 173 2.70 -5.96 6.98
C LEU A 173 3.98 -6.31 6.19
N PHE A 174 4.67 -7.36 6.60
CA PHE A 174 5.75 -7.97 5.80
C PHE A 174 5.27 -8.48 4.44
N PHE A 175 4.07 -9.06 4.35
CA PHE A 175 3.55 -9.53 3.06
C PHE A 175 3.13 -8.38 2.15
N ASP A 176 2.79 -7.20 2.71
CA ASP A 176 2.63 -5.99 1.90
C ASP A 176 3.97 -5.53 1.30
N VAL A 177 5.07 -5.65 2.05
CA VAL A 177 6.42 -5.43 1.50
C VAL A 177 6.71 -6.43 0.38
N CYS A 178 6.44 -7.72 0.58
CA CYS A 178 6.62 -8.75 -0.46
C CYS A 178 5.79 -8.43 -1.71
N ARG A 179 4.53 -8.03 -1.55
CA ARG A 179 3.63 -7.62 -2.64
C ARG A 179 4.21 -6.47 -3.47
N ILE A 180 4.79 -5.48 -2.81
CA ILE A 180 5.41 -4.34 -3.49
C ILE A 180 6.71 -4.77 -4.18
N ILE A 181 7.56 -5.58 -3.53
CA ILE A 181 8.77 -6.13 -4.14
C ILE A 181 8.43 -6.98 -5.37
N GLU A 182 7.40 -7.82 -5.29
CA GLU A 182 6.94 -8.66 -6.39
C GLU A 182 6.49 -7.81 -7.59
N THR A 183 5.70 -6.76 -7.34
CA THR A 183 5.14 -5.90 -8.37
C THR A 183 6.19 -4.99 -9.00
N LYS A 184 7.07 -4.40 -8.19
CA LYS A 184 8.01 -3.35 -8.63
C LYS A 184 9.40 -3.87 -8.95
N GLN A 185 9.76 -5.05 -8.47
CA GLN A 185 11.05 -5.67 -8.73
C GLN A 185 12.24 -4.68 -8.55
N PRO A 186 12.34 -3.94 -7.44
CA PRO A 186 13.44 -3.00 -7.24
C PRO A 186 14.79 -3.70 -7.35
N ARG A 187 15.84 -2.98 -7.74
CA ARG A 187 17.21 -3.52 -7.80
C ARG A 187 17.65 -4.06 -6.43
N ALA A 188 17.27 -3.36 -5.36
CA ALA A 188 17.59 -3.74 -3.99
C ALA A 188 16.48 -3.37 -3.00
N PHE A 189 16.57 -3.94 -1.80
CA PHE A 189 15.80 -3.48 -0.65
C PHE A 189 16.65 -3.52 0.63
N LEU A 190 16.27 -2.68 1.61
CA LEU A 190 16.76 -2.76 2.98
C LEU A 190 15.55 -2.82 3.93
N LEU A 191 15.50 -3.89 4.74
CA LEU A 191 14.50 -4.08 5.78
C LEU A 191 15.16 -4.04 7.16
N GLU A 192 14.58 -3.29 8.11
CA GLU A 192 15.06 -3.20 9.49
C GLU A 192 14.07 -3.84 10.46
N LYS A 193 14.61 -4.61 11.43
CA LYS A 193 13.81 -5.25 12.49
C LYS A 193 14.58 -5.42 13.80
N VAL A 194 13.82 -5.67 14.87
CA VAL A 194 14.40 -6.08 16.14
C VAL A 194 15.09 -7.45 16.03
N LYS A 195 16.22 -7.62 16.71
CA LYS A 195 17.02 -8.86 16.74
C LYS A 195 16.18 -10.12 17.04
N ASN A 196 15.15 -10.00 17.90
CA ASN A 196 14.31 -11.11 18.32
C ASN A 196 13.58 -11.81 17.15
N LEU A 197 13.50 -11.18 15.97
CA LEU A 197 12.99 -11.82 14.75
C LEU A 197 13.70 -13.14 14.45
N MET A 198 15.03 -13.21 14.66
CA MET A 198 15.84 -14.40 14.41
C MET A 198 15.48 -15.60 15.30
N SER A 199 15.05 -15.34 16.53
CA SER A 199 14.70 -16.39 17.50
C SER A 199 13.20 -16.58 17.68
N HIS A 200 12.38 -15.71 17.07
CA HIS A 200 10.95 -15.79 17.18
C HIS A 200 10.42 -17.12 16.64
N ASP A 201 9.59 -17.79 17.44
CA ASP A 201 9.06 -19.12 17.14
C ASP A 201 10.15 -20.15 16.72
N LYS A 202 11.24 -20.20 17.49
CA LYS A 202 12.38 -21.11 17.22
C LYS A 202 13.02 -20.89 15.84
N GLY A 203 12.99 -19.65 15.32
CA GLY A 203 13.57 -19.29 14.03
C GLY A 203 12.62 -19.44 12.84
N ARG A 204 11.47 -20.09 12.98
CA ARG A 204 10.53 -20.35 11.88
C ARG A 204 10.04 -19.07 11.20
N THR A 205 9.80 -18.01 11.98
CA THR A 205 9.39 -16.72 11.43
C THR A 205 10.42 -16.14 10.47
N PHE A 206 11.68 -16.16 10.85
CA PHE A 206 12.76 -15.67 10.00
C PHE A 206 12.95 -16.54 8.76
N ASP A 207 12.80 -17.86 8.89
CA ASP A 207 12.86 -18.78 7.75
C ASP A 207 11.75 -18.50 6.73
N VAL A 208 10.55 -18.17 7.17
CA VAL A 208 9.46 -17.75 6.25
C VAL A 208 9.84 -16.46 5.52
N ILE A 209 10.31 -15.44 6.24
CA ILE A 209 10.76 -14.17 5.62
C ILE A 209 11.85 -14.43 4.58
N ARG A 210 12.89 -15.20 4.94
CA ARG A 210 14.01 -15.50 4.05
C ARG A 210 13.55 -16.23 2.78
N ARG A 211 12.70 -17.27 2.93
CA ARG A 211 12.18 -18.02 1.77
C ARG A 211 11.32 -17.15 0.89
N SER A 212 10.39 -16.37 1.46
CA SER A 212 9.54 -15.47 0.66
C SER A 212 10.35 -14.49 -0.19
N LEU A 213 11.41 -13.91 0.37
CA LEU A 213 12.28 -12.98 -0.36
C LEU A 213 13.18 -13.69 -1.38
N ASP A 214 13.63 -14.91 -1.08
CA ASP A 214 14.38 -15.76 -2.02
C ASP A 214 13.53 -16.18 -3.22
N ASP A 215 12.27 -16.58 -2.97
CA ASP A 215 11.28 -16.96 -3.98
C ASP A 215 10.91 -15.76 -4.89
N LEU A 216 10.97 -14.52 -4.37
CA LEU A 216 10.82 -13.31 -5.16
C LEU A 216 12.04 -12.99 -6.04
N GLY A 217 13.08 -13.81 -6.01
CA GLY A 217 14.25 -13.67 -6.87
C GLY A 217 15.36 -12.79 -6.31
N TYR A 218 15.51 -12.70 -4.98
CA TYR A 218 16.53 -11.88 -4.34
C TYR A 218 17.57 -12.71 -3.60
N ASP A 219 18.86 -12.31 -3.69
CA ASP A 219 19.93 -12.78 -2.85
C ASP A 219 19.90 -12.01 -1.53
N ILE A 220 19.78 -12.73 -0.41
CA ILE A 220 19.50 -12.17 0.91
C ILE A 220 20.75 -12.18 1.79
N HIS A 221 21.11 -10.97 2.26
CA HIS A 221 22.25 -10.75 3.15
C HIS A 221 21.77 -10.17 4.48
N THR A 222 22.05 -10.84 5.58
CA THR A 222 21.56 -10.44 6.90
C THR A 222 22.70 -10.20 7.88
N ARG A 223 22.55 -9.15 8.73
CA ARG A 223 23.49 -8.89 9.81
C ARG A 223 22.75 -8.30 11.01
N ILE A 224 23.07 -8.80 12.21
CA ILE A 224 22.69 -8.16 13.46
C ILE A 224 23.75 -7.12 13.79
N ILE A 225 23.33 -5.86 13.99
CA ILE A 225 24.19 -4.76 14.35
C ILE A 225 23.68 -4.14 15.65
N ASP A 226 24.59 -3.88 16.58
CA ASP A 226 24.30 -3.17 17.81
C ASP A 226 24.53 -1.66 17.60
N GLY A 227 23.56 -0.82 17.95
CA GLY A 227 23.67 0.64 17.91
C GLY A 227 24.88 1.19 18.68
N ALA A 228 25.37 0.45 19.69
CA ALA A 228 26.57 0.84 20.47
C ALA A 228 27.86 0.97 19.65
N HIS A 229 27.87 0.55 18.39
CA HIS A 229 28.94 0.89 17.45
C HIS A 229 28.90 2.36 16.99
N PHE A 230 27.77 3.04 17.10
CA PHE A 230 27.51 4.34 16.47
C PHE A 230 26.98 5.41 17.43
N VAL A 231 26.26 4.99 18.48
CA VAL A 231 25.59 5.85 19.46
C VAL A 231 25.77 5.25 20.86
N PRO A 232 25.62 6.03 21.95
CA PRO A 232 25.79 5.51 23.30
C PRO A 232 24.59 4.68 23.80
N GLN A 233 24.16 3.71 22.96
CA GLN A 233 22.99 2.88 23.27
C GLN A 233 23.16 1.45 22.75
N HIS A 234 22.96 0.46 23.63
CA HIS A 234 22.77 -0.93 23.23
C HIS A 234 21.40 -1.08 22.59
N ARG A 235 21.38 -1.23 21.25
CA ARG A 235 20.16 -1.41 20.46
C ARG A 235 20.43 -2.34 19.29
N GLU A 236 20.22 -3.63 19.51
CA GLU A 236 20.48 -4.64 18.48
C GLU A 236 19.34 -4.72 17.47
N ARG A 237 19.69 -4.59 16.20
CA ARG A 237 18.76 -4.69 15.06
C ARG A 237 19.29 -5.66 14.02
N ILE A 238 18.39 -6.40 13.40
CA ILE A 238 18.71 -7.15 12.19
C ILE A 238 18.42 -6.26 10.98
N LEU A 239 19.42 -6.14 10.12
CA LEU A 239 19.27 -5.56 8.79
C LEU A 239 19.24 -6.71 7.78
N ILE A 240 18.23 -6.66 6.90
CA ILE A 240 18.03 -7.64 5.83
C ILE A 240 18.16 -6.86 4.51
N ILE A 241 19.24 -7.09 3.79
CA ILE A 241 19.48 -6.49 2.47
C ILE A 241 19.24 -7.56 1.42
N GLY A 242 18.50 -7.22 0.38
CA GLY A 242 18.31 -8.07 -0.78
C GLY A 242 18.74 -7.37 -2.05
N PHE A 243 19.42 -8.10 -2.93
CA PHE A 243 19.72 -7.67 -4.29
C PHE A 243 19.05 -8.64 -5.27
N ARG A 244 18.48 -8.11 -6.35
CA ARG A 244 17.84 -8.91 -7.38
C ARG A 244 18.86 -9.85 -8.03
N LYS A 245 18.59 -11.16 -8.02
CA LYS A 245 19.51 -12.21 -8.53
C LYS A 245 19.93 -11.98 -9.99
N ALA A 246 19.02 -11.43 -10.80
CA ALA A 246 19.28 -11.11 -12.21
C ALA A 246 20.42 -10.10 -12.39
N ASP A 247 20.64 -9.20 -11.42
CA ASP A 247 21.67 -8.15 -11.49
C ASP A 247 23.07 -8.69 -11.08
N LYS A 248 23.16 -9.92 -10.55
CA LYS A 248 24.42 -10.59 -10.17
C LYS A 248 25.35 -9.76 -9.28
N ILE A 249 24.76 -9.02 -8.34
CA ILE A 249 25.49 -8.13 -7.42
C ILE A 249 26.16 -8.95 -6.34
N THR A 250 27.43 -8.71 -6.12
CA THR A 250 28.18 -9.28 -4.99
C THR A 250 28.20 -8.28 -3.83
N PHE A 251 27.70 -8.70 -2.67
CA PHE A 251 27.65 -7.88 -1.47
C PHE A 251 28.36 -8.55 -0.29
N ASP A 252 29.22 -7.81 0.39
CA ASP A 252 29.92 -8.29 1.60
C ASP A 252 29.74 -7.29 2.74
N TRP A 253 29.12 -7.75 3.83
CA TRP A 253 28.98 -7.00 5.07
C TRP A 253 30.33 -6.61 5.71
N ASN A 254 31.43 -7.30 5.39
CA ASN A 254 32.74 -7.09 5.98
C ASN A 254 33.64 -6.16 5.14
N ALA A 255 33.14 -5.68 4.00
CA ALA A 255 33.89 -4.74 3.16
C ALA A 255 34.30 -3.46 3.91
N GLN A 256 33.54 -3.09 4.95
CA GLN A 256 33.92 -2.03 5.89
C GLN A 256 33.75 -2.53 7.33
N PRO A 257 34.79 -2.39 8.18
CA PRO A 257 34.70 -2.78 9.58
C PRO A 257 33.74 -1.82 10.34
N LEU A 258 32.96 -2.38 11.27
CA LEU A 258 32.19 -1.56 12.19
C LEU A 258 33.10 -0.79 13.14
N PRO A 259 32.77 0.45 13.52
CA PRO A 259 33.48 1.17 14.58
C PRO A 259 33.53 0.38 15.88
N ALA A 260 34.54 0.63 16.74
CA ALA A 260 34.59 0.00 18.06
C ALA A 260 33.37 0.42 18.91
N LYS A 261 32.78 -0.52 19.64
CA LYS A 261 31.73 -0.20 20.64
C LYS A 261 32.30 0.63 21.79
N GLY A 262 31.45 1.47 22.40
CA GLY A 262 31.83 2.32 23.52
C GLY A 262 32.65 3.55 23.15
N ARG A 263 32.83 3.82 21.87
CA ARG A 263 33.41 5.07 21.37
C ARG A 263 32.57 6.30 21.74
N HIS A 264 31.26 6.11 21.80
CA HIS A 264 30.30 7.15 22.17
C HIS A 264 29.76 6.88 23.56
N THR A 265 29.62 7.95 24.36
CA THR A 265 29.11 7.90 25.73
C THR A 265 27.88 8.80 25.86
N ILE A 266 27.16 8.64 26.99
CA ILE A 266 25.99 9.47 27.28
C ILE A 266 26.32 10.95 27.26
N ALA A 267 27.53 11.33 27.64
CA ALA A 267 27.98 12.75 27.59
C ALA A 267 27.85 13.37 26.19
N ASP A 268 27.96 12.56 25.13
CA ASP A 268 27.91 13.08 23.76
C ASP A 268 26.51 13.57 23.37
N ILE A 269 25.45 13.04 24.04
CA ILE A 269 24.05 13.34 23.68
C ILE A 269 23.37 14.28 24.69
N LEU A 270 23.92 14.44 25.89
CA LEU A 270 23.33 15.31 26.90
C LEU A 270 23.43 16.78 26.52
N HIS A 271 22.45 17.58 26.96
CA HIS A 271 22.52 19.03 26.91
C HIS A 271 23.77 19.53 27.69
N LYS A 272 24.51 20.48 27.10
CA LYS A 272 25.74 21.03 27.68
C LYS A 272 25.39 22.10 28.69
N THR A 273 25.81 21.91 29.94
CA THR A 273 25.55 22.86 31.03
C THR A 273 26.71 23.87 31.27
N ASP A 274 27.73 23.85 30.42
CA ASP A 274 28.90 24.72 30.43
C ASP A 274 28.72 26.01 29.60
N GLY A 275 27.52 26.26 29.10
CA GLY A 275 27.18 27.41 28.26
C GLY A 275 27.35 27.18 26.76
N SER A 276 27.83 26.00 26.33
CA SER A 276 28.06 25.69 24.92
C SER A 276 26.84 25.02 24.22
N GLU A 277 25.72 24.84 24.92
CA GLU A 277 24.50 24.25 24.33
C GLU A 277 23.98 25.14 23.19
N PRO A 278 23.79 24.58 21.97
CA PRO A 278 23.32 25.37 20.85
C PRO A 278 21.85 25.81 21.05
N LYS A 279 21.58 27.09 20.72
CA LYS A 279 20.21 27.62 20.72
C LYS A 279 19.52 27.21 19.41
N LEU A 280 18.63 26.22 19.53
CA LEU A 280 17.83 25.73 18.41
C LEU A 280 16.49 26.49 18.38
N ALA A 281 16.29 27.31 17.34
CA ALA A 281 15.09 28.16 17.23
C ALA A 281 13.78 27.38 17.31
N TRP A 282 13.76 26.16 16.76
CA TRP A 282 12.59 25.27 16.74
C TRP A 282 12.30 24.55 18.06
N ASP A 283 13.27 24.45 18.97
CA ASP A 283 13.07 23.86 20.32
C ASP A 283 12.74 24.96 21.36
N GLY A 284 13.24 26.18 21.15
CA GLY A 284 13.11 27.28 22.10
C GLY A 284 13.65 26.90 23.49
N GLU A 285 12.91 27.20 24.54
CA GLU A 285 13.21 26.84 25.95
C GLU A 285 12.55 25.53 26.40
N ARG A 286 12.00 24.73 25.46
CA ARG A 286 11.17 23.55 25.76
C ARG A 286 11.91 22.46 26.51
N PHE A 287 13.17 22.23 26.19
CA PHE A 287 13.96 21.13 26.70
C PHE A 287 15.08 21.61 27.62
N PHE A 288 15.65 22.75 27.29
CA PHE A 288 16.79 23.34 27.97
C PHE A 288 16.60 24.86 28.13
N ILE A 289 16.72 25.33 29.38
CA ILE A 289 16.50 26.72 29.73
C ILE A 289 17.85 27.45 29.63
N HIS A 290 18.06 28.14 28.52
CA HIS A 290 19.34 28.79 28.24
C HIS A 290 19.71 29.87 29.27
N ALA A 291 18.71 30.54 29.84
CA ALA A 291 18.97 31.56 30.87
C ALA A 291 19.61 31.00 32.15
N SER A 292 19.28 29.75 32.52
CA SER A 292 19.84 29.06 33.68
C SER A 292 20.95 28.08 33.34
N GLY A 293 21.15 27.76 32.04
CA GLY A 293 22.10 26.75 31.61
C GLY A 293 21.73 25.34 32.06
N GLN A 294 20.43 25.05 32.23
CA GLN A 294 19.96 23.77 32.77
C GLN A 294 18.80 23.15 31.97
N VAL A 295 18.70 21.83 32.05
CA VAL A 295 17.54 21.08 31.54
C VAL A 295 16.31 21.47 32.36
N ASP A 296 15.16 21.59 31.71
CA ASP A 296 13.89 21.88 32.36
C ASP A 296 13.60 20.87 33.48
N ALA A 297 13.26 21.37 34.68
CA ALA A 297 13.01 20.59 35.89
C ALA A 297 11.88 19.53 35.71
N LYS A 298 10.98 19.70 34.74
CA LYS A 298 9.92 18.72 34.43
C LYS A 298 10.45 17.32 34.06
N TYR A 299 11.70 17.22 33.67
CA TYR A 299 12.34 15.93 33.36
C TYR A 299 12.92 15.23 34.59
N THR A 300 13.11 15.93 35.71
CA THR A 300 13.57 15.34 36.95
C THR A 300 12.44 14.54 37.64
N LEU A 301 12.73 13.33 38.09
CA LEU A 301 11.75 12.50 38.77
C LEU A 301 11.31 13.12 40.11
N THR A 302 10.03 13.04 40.41
CA THR A 302 9.54 13.39 41.73
C THR A 302 10.04 12.40 42.78
N ASP A 303 10.18 12.83 44.06
CA ASP A 303 10.60 11.97 45.15
C ASP A 303 9.74 10.70 45.23
N LYS A 304 8.43 10.85 45.06
CA LYS A 304 7.48 9.73 45.07
C LYS A 304 7.77 8.71 43.98
N LEU A 305 8.01 9.18 42.77
CA LEU A 305 8.30 8.28 41.64
C LEU A 305 9.67 7.62 41.77
N TRP A 306 10.66 8.38 42.24
CA TRP A 306 11.99 7.83 42.46
C TRP A 306 12.00 6.77 43.56
N ALA A 307 11.38 7.02 44.70
CA ALA A 307 11.23 6.03 45.79
C ALA A 307 10.49 4.77 45.31
N TYR A 308 9.43 4.93 44.49
CA TYR A 308 8.72 3.80 43.90
C TYR A 308 9.63 2.93 43.02
N LEU A 309 10.40 3.54 42.11
CA LEU A 309 11.32 2.80 41.23
C LEU A 309 12.42 2.07 42.01
N GLN A 310 12.97 2.70 43.08
CA GLN A 310 13.93 2.05 44.00
C GLN A 310 13.33 0.84 44.71
N GLY A 311 12.13 0.97 45.26
CA GLY A 311 11.41 -0.12 45.91
C GLY A 311 11.05 -1.26 44.95
N TYR A 312 10.63 -0.91 43.71
CA TYR A 312 10.35 -1.87 42.66
C TYR A 312 11.61 -2.66 42.27
N ALA A 313 12.73 -1.97 42.05
CA ALA A 313 14.01 -2.61 41.72
C ALA A 313 14.50 -3.55 42.86
N ALA A 314 14.38 -3.11 44.12
CA ALA A 314 14.74 -3.91 45.31
C ALA A 314 13.90 -5.21 45.39
N LYS A 315 12.57 -5.08 45.18
CA LYS A 315 11.65 -6.23 45.17
C LYS A 315 12.04 -7.27 44.08
N HIS A 316 12.33 -6.80 42.85
CA HIS A 316 12.69 -7.69 41.77
C HIS A 316 14.08 -8.31 41.93
N LYS A 317 15.04 -7.57 42.49
CA LYS A 317 16.35 -8.11 42.87
C LYS A 317 16.21 -9.22 43.92
N ALA A 318 15.37 -9.03 44.91
CA ALA A 318 15.09 -10.04 45.94
C ALA A 318 14.40 -11.29 45.35
N ALA A 319 13.62 -11.15 44.29
CA ALA A 319 12.96 -12.24 43.56
C ALA A 319 13.88 -12.92 42.53
N GLY A 320 15.16 -12.55 42.43
CA GLY A 320 16.13 -13.13 41.51
C GLY A 320 15.93 -12.80 40.05
N ASN A 321 15.06 -11.82 39.74
CA ASN A 321 14.89 -11.34 38.35
C ASN A 321 15.49 -9.93 38.17
N GLY A 322 15.98 -9.65 37.00
CA GLY A 322 16.79 -8.46 36.68
C GLY A 322 15.96 -7.19 36.35
N PHE A 323 14.70 -7.10 36.72
CA PHE A 323 13.88 -5.92 36.46
C PHE A 323 14.26 -4.77 37.40
N GLY A 324 14.42 -3.57 36.84
CA GLY A 324 14.76 -2.35 37.57
C GLY A 324 14.96 -1.18 36.64
N PHE A 325 15.45 -0.07 37.18
CA PHE A 325 15.77 1.11 36.39
C PHE A 325 17.20 1.05 35.83
N GLY A 326 17.49 1.85 34.79
CA GLY A 326 18.81 2.03 34.20
C GLY A 326 19.38 3.42 34.56
N LEU A 327 20.17 3.53 35.64
CA LEU A 327 20.88 4.76 35.93
C LEU A 327 22.12 4.88 35.02
N VAL A 328 22.28 6.01 34.36
CA VAL A 328 23.42 6.28 33.46
C VAL A 328 24.21 7.50 33.94
N TYR A 329 25.50 7.41 33.74
CA TYR A 329 26.50 8.45 34.03
C TYR A 329 27.05 8.99 32.70
N PRO A 330 27.77 10.11 32.70
CA PRO A 330 28.33 10.71 31.47
C PRO A 330 29.16 9.74 30.60
N ASP A 331 29.87 8.82 31.20
CA ASP A 331 30.73 7.81 30.57
C ASP A 331 30.00 6.51 30.20
N SER A 332 28.73 6.41 30.50
CA SER A 332 27.95 5.19 30.29
C SER A 332 27.51 5.00 28.84
N VAL A 333 27.18 3.75 28.51
CA VAL A 333 26.35 3.38 27.36
C VAL A 333 25.00 2.92 27.89
N SER A 334 23.91 3.43 27.34
CA SER A 334 22.56 3.18 27.84
C SER A 334 21.99 1.85 27.35
N ARG A 335 20.90 1.42 27.99
CA ARG A 335 19.98 0.38 27.47
C ARG A 335 19.21 0.92 26.28
N THR A 336 18.48 0.03 25.59
CA THR A 336 17.56 0.38 24.50
C THR A 336 16.47 1.34 24.97
N LEU A 337 16.32 2.49 24.32
CA LEU A 337 15.15 3.37 24.46
C LEU A 337 13.91 2.63 23.98
N SER A 338 12.89 2.47 24.81
CA SER A 338 11.66 1.78 24.50
C SER A 338 10.50 2.72 24.17
N ALA A 339 9.54 2.26 23.37
CA ALA A 339 8.33 3.03 23.05
C ALA A 339 7.49 3.40 24.30
N ARG A 340 7.76 2.79 25.45
CA ARG A 340 7.10 3.07 26.73
C ARG A 340 7.83 4.12 27.58
N TYR A 341 8.97 4.64 27.12
CA TYR A 341 9.81 5.60 27.85
C TYR A 341 9.05 6.84 28.34
N TYR A 342 8.01 7.24 27.62
CA TYR A 342 7.14 8.35 28.03
C TYR A 342 6.43 8.15 29.39
N LYS A 343 6.32 6.91 29.89
CA LYS A 343 5.61 6.61 31.14
C LYS A 343 6.42 7.07 32.35
N ASP A 344 7.48 6.36 32.68
CA ASP A 344 8.33 6.61 33.84
C ASP A 344 9.81 6.84 33.49
N GLY A 345 10.20 6.54 32.26
CA GLY A 345 11.56 6.70 31.75
C GLY A 345 12.58 5.81 32.44
N SER A 346 12.14 4.74 33.09
CA SER A 346 12.95 3.90 33.96
C SER A 346 14.10 3.19 33.25
N GLU A 347 14.05 3.04 31.92
CA GLU A 347 15.12 2.38 31.15
C GLU A 347 16.40 3.21 31.12
N ILE A 348 16.31 4.55 31.10
CA ILE A 348 17.45 5.46 30.99
C ILE A 348 17.22 6.67 31.86
N LEU A 349 17.81 6.67 33.06
CA LEU A 349 17.75 7.76 34.00
C LEU A 349 19.14 8.38 34.16
N VAL A 350 19.23 9.68 33.90
CA VAL A 350 20.49 10.44 34.00
C VAL A 350 20.76 10.82 35.45
N TYR A 351 21.92 10.44 35.96
CA TYR A 351 22.41 10.87 37.26
C TYR A 351 22.68 12.37 37.30
N GLN A 352 22.18 13.08 38.28
CA GLN A 352 22.31 14.54 38.43
C GLN A 352 23.20 15.01 39.58
N GLY A 353 23.94 14.09 40.19
CA GLY A 353 24.73 14.35 41.41
C GLY A 353 24.09 13.89 42.70
N GLU A 354 24.86 13.92 43.77
CA GLU A 354 24.47 13.47 45.07
C GLU A 354 23.34 14.36 45.63
N GLY A 355 22.36 13.74 46.25
CA GLY A 355 21.19 14.43 46.83
C GLY A 355 20.12 14.90 45.82
N LYS A 356 20.30 14.66 44.55
CA LYS A 356 19.29 14.97 43.52
C LYS A 356 18.67 13.70 42.94
N ASN A 357 17.37 13.76 42.67
CA ASN A 357 16.71 12.70 41.94
C ASN A 357 17.25 12.64 40.52
N PRO A 358 17.33 11.46 39.88
CA PRO A 358 17.71 11.34 38.49
C PRO A 358 16.64 11.96 37.58
N ARG A 359 17.01 12.27 36.36
CA ARG A 359 16.09 12.78 35.34
C ARG A 359 15.95 11.85 34.15
N ARG A 360 14.86 11.97 33.45
CA ARG A 360 14.69 11.38 32.12
C ARG A 360 15.54 12.17 31.09
N LEU A 361 15.86 11.53 30.00
CA LEU A 361 16.33 12.24 28.81
C LEU A 361 15.24 13.18 28.29
N THR A 362 15.62 14.32 27.74
CA THR A 362 14.69 15.15 26.97
C THR A 362 14.41 14.53 25.60
N PRO A 363 13.34 14.89 24.89
CA PRO A 363 13.14 14.47 23.50
C PRO A 363 14.31 14.80 22.58
N ARG A 364 14.99 15.95 22.77
CA ARG A 364 16.20 16.31 22.01
C ARG A 364 17.36 15.34 22.27
N GLU A 365 17.60 15.00 23.54
CA GLU A 365 18.61 14.01 23.90
C GLU A 365 18.26 12.62 23.38
N CYS A 366 16.97 12.26 23.33
CA CYS A 366 16.55 11.02 22.68
C CYS A 366 16.78 11.04 21.17
N ALA A 367 16.58 12.18 20.49
CA ALA A 367 16.89 12.32 19.08
C ALA A 367 18.40 12.13 18.82
N ARG A 368 19.24 12.80 19.62
CA ARG A 368 20.70 12.62 19.56
C ARG A 368 21.12 11.17 19.85
N LEU A 369 20.46 10.51 20.80
CA LEU A 369 20.68 9.09 21.15
C LEU A 369 20.35 8.14 19.98
N MET A 370 19.43 8.52 19.11
CA MET A 370 19.10 7.79 17.88
C MET A 370 19.94 8.24 16.67
N GLY A 371 20.83 9.23 16.85
CA GLY A 371 21.72 9.74 15.82
C GLY A 371 21.07 10.74 14.87
N PHE A 372 19.92 11.32 15.23
CA PHE A 372 19.35 12.44 14.49
C PHE A 372 20.17 13.72 14.74
N PRO A 373 20.40 14.55 13.71
CA PRO A 373 21.12 15.82 13.87
C PRO A 373 20.28 16.84 14.65
N ASP A 374 20.93 17.86 15.21
CA ASP A 374 20.23 18.94 15.92
C ASP A 374 19.30 19.78 15.03
N THR A 375 19.49 19.72 13.71
CA THR A 375 18.55 20.29 12.71
C THR A 375 17.22 19.57 12.65
N PHE A 376 17.11 18.36 13.21
CA PHE A 376 15.88 17.59 13.24
C PHE A 376 14.83 18.25 14.14
N ARG A 377 13.68 18.59 13.60
CA ARG A 377 12.59 19.31 14.28
C ARG A 377 11.67 18.34 15.03
N ILE A 378 11.32 18.70 16.28
CA ILE A 378 10.44 17.92 17.17
C ILE A 378 9.24 18.79 17.56
N SER A 379 8.29 18.98 16.66
CA SER A 379 7.12 19.86 16.87
C SER A 379 5.94 19.19 17.59
N ILE A 380 6.03 17.89 17.84
CA ILE A 380 5.01 17.08 18.53
C ILE A 380 5.22 17.10 20.05
N SER A 381 4.22 16.66 20.84
CA SER A 381 4.32 16.59 22.30
C SER A 381 5.42 15.63 22.76
N ASP A 382 5.98 15.86 23.97
CA ASP A 382 7.04 15.02 24.55
C ASP A 382 6.66 13.53 24.57
N THR A 383 5.40 13.21 24.90
CA THR A 383 4.87 11.84 24.89
C THR A 383 4.97 11.18 23.53
N GLN A 384 4.56 11.88 22.47
CA GLN A 384 4.62 11.38 21.10
C GLN A 384 6.07 11.33 20.60
N ALA A 385 6.90 12.32 20.96
CA ALA A 385 8.31 12.35 20.60
C ALA A 385 9.05 11.13 21.19
N TYR A 386 8.86 10.81 22.45
CA TYR A 386 9.45 9.62 23.07
C TYR A 386 9.05 8.33 22.36
N ARG A 387 7.77 8.19 22.02
CA ARG A 387 7.25 7.01 21.33
C ARG A 387 7.90 6.86 19.95
N LEU A 388 7.84 7.90 19.13
CA LEU A 388 8.34 7.86 17.76
C LEU A 388 9.87 7.74 17.66
N LEU A 389 10.62 8.43 18.53
CA LEU A 389 12.06 8.29 18.60
C LEU A 389 12.50 6.89 19.04
N ALA A 390 11.76 6.28 19.96
CA ALA A 390 12.05 4.92 20.39
C ALA A 390 11.75 3.85 19.32
N ASP A 391 10.79 4.10 18.43
CA ASP A 391 10.46 3.23 17.32
C ASP A 391 11.38 3.45 16.11
N ALA A 392 12.09 4.58 16.02
CA ALA A 392 12.98 4.92 14.92
C ALA A 392 14.20 3.99 14.79
N ALA A 393 14.73 3.89 13.58
CA ALA A 393 16.04 3.28 13.32
C ALA A 393 17.17 4.20 13.82
N VAL A 394 18.31 3.60 14.20
CA VAL A 394 19.53 4.34 14.53
C VAL A 394 20.16 4.87 13.23
N VAL A 395 20.05 6.16 12.99
CA VAL A 395 20.42 6.80 11.71
C VAL A 395 21.84 6.45 11.26
N PRO A 396 22.90 6.59 12.05
CA PRO A 396 24.26 6.27 11.60
C PRO A 396 24.51 4.76 11.38
N MET A 397 23.73 3.88 12.00
CA MET A 397 23.78 2.45 11.72
C MET A 397 23.22 2.15 10.30
N ILE A 398 22.12 2.79 9.94
CA ILE A 398 21.54 2.69 8.59
C ILE A 398 22.48 3.32 7.58
N ALA A 399 23.09 4.48 7.88
CA ALA A 399 24.05 5.14 6.99
C ALA A 399 25.28 4.25 6.70
N ALA A 400 25.76 3.48 7.67
CA ALA A 400 26.84 2.52 7.46
C ALA A 400 26.41 1.39 6.49
N ALA A 401 25.19 0.85 6.63
CA ALA A 401 24.66 -0.14 5.69
C ALA A 401 24.43 0.47 4.29
N ALA A 402 23.88 1.67 4.22
CA ALA A 402 23.65 2.39 2.98
C ALA A 402 24.96 2.63 2.20
N LYS A 403 26.05 3.00 2.87
CA LYS A 403 27.37 3.16 2.25
C LYS A 403 27.90 1.86 1.64
N LEU A 404 27.61 0.70 2.25
CA LEU A 404 27.96 -0.61 1.67
C LEU A 404 27.12 -0.94 0.44
N MET A 405 25.87 -0.50 0.39
CA MET A 405 24.96 -0.70 -0.74
C MET A 405 25.21 0.25 -1.91
N ALA A 406 25.71 1.47 -1.64
CA ALA A 406 25.83 2.56 -2.60
C ALA A 406 26.54 2.17 -3.92
N PRO A 407 27.68 1.44 -3.94
CA PRO A 407 28.30 1.04 -5.19
C PRO A 407 27.40 0.24 -6.12
N SER A 408 26.51 -0.58 -5.54
CA SER A 408 25.56 -1.40 -6.29
C SER A 408 24.31 -0.63 -6.76
N LEU A 409 24.02 0.52 -6.14
CA LEU A 409 22.88 1.37 -6.49
C LEU A 409 23.23 2.42 -7.55
N THR A 410 24.47 2.94 -7.52
CA THR A 410 24.93 4.06 -8.37
C THR A 410 25.44 3.62 -9.74
N THR A 411 25.75 2.34 -9.94
CA THR A 411 26.05 1.80 -11.28
C THR A 411 24.73 1.70 -12.06
N ARG A 412 24.20 2.84 -12.51
CA ARG A 412 23.39 2.86 -13.73
C ARG A 412 24.34 2.49 -14.87
N GLU A 413 24.38 1.21 -15.27
CA GLU A 413 24.48 0.99 -16.71
C GLU A 413 23.33 1.82 -17.29
N PRO A 414 23.60 2.69 -18.30
CA PRO A 414 22.50 3.33 -19.01
C PRO A 414 21.56 2.17 -19.29
N ALA A 415 20.33 2.26 -18.77
CA ALA A 415 19.30 1.30 -19.08
C ALA A 415 19.53 1.05 -20.55
N ALA A 416 20.01 -0.14 -20.89
CA ALA A 416 20.04 -0.52 -22.27
C ALA A 416 18.62 -0.19 -22.68
N THR A 417 18.49 0.88 -23.42
CA THR A 417 17.36 1.10 -24.24
C THR A 417 17.41 -0.12 -25.12
N THR A 418 16.91 -1.22 -24.58
CA THR A 418 16.36 -2.25 -25.40
C THR A 418 15.21 -1.49 -26.05
N SER A 419 15.59 -0.70 -27.04
CA SER A 419 14.73 -0.50 -28.17
C SER A 419 14.39 -1.93 -28.55
N VAL A 420 13.27 -2.41 -27.98
CA VAL A 420 12.52 -3.49 -28.57
C VAL A 420 12.33 -2.96 -29.98
N VAL A 421 13.18 -3.45 -30.88
CA VAL A 421 12.94 -3.36 -32.29
C VAL A 421 11.65 -4.14 -32.46
N LEU A 422 10.54 -3.43 -32.25
CA LEU A 422 9.24 -3.87 -32.73
C LEU A 422 9.48 -4.19 -34.19
N PRO A 423 9.14 -5.39 -34.65
CA PRO A 423 9.27 -5.72 -36.06
C PRO A 423 8.65 -4.57 -36.87
N GLU A 424 9.42 -3.94 -37.72
CA GLU A 424 9.05 -2.74 -38.51
C GLU A 424 7.76 -2.88 -39.32
N ASN A 425 7.11 -4.05 -39.29
CA ASN A 425 5.91 -4.37 -40.07
C ASN A 425 4.58 -4.05 -39.37
N ILE A 426 4.54 -3.55 -38.09
CA ILE A 426 3.27 -3.27 -37.42
C ILE A 426 2.88 -1.78 -37.44
N MET A 427 3.79 -0.87 -37.79
CA MET A 427 3.54 0.59 -37.71
C MET A 427 2.83 1.21 -38.90
N ASN A 428 2.43 0.49 -39.95
CA ASN A 428 1.92 1.15 -41.17
C ASN A 428 0.79 0.46 -41.94
N SER A 429 -0.14 -0.24 -41.31
CA SER A 429 -1.43 -0.50 -41.96
C SER A 429 -2.52 0.28 -41.22
N GLY A 430 -3.17 1.23 -41.90
CA GLY A 430 -4.33 1.97 -41.36
C GLY A 430 -5.54 1.08 -41.04
N ARG A 431 -5.47 -0.24 -41.30
CA ARG A 431 -6.51 -1.24 -41.02
C ARG A 431 -6.28 -1.90 -39.67
N TRP A 432 -7.39 -2.21 -38.95
CA TRP A 432 -7.39 -2.97 -37.71
C TRP A 432 -7.11 -4.45 -37.97
N THR A 433 -6.26 -5.08 -37.13
CA THR A 433 -6.06 -6.54 -37.18
C THR A 433 -7.09 -7.24 -36.32
N LYS A 434 -7.30 -8.55 -36.53
CA LYS A 434 -8.18 -9.39 -35.71
C LYS A 434 -7.77 -9.34 -34.23
N ASP A 435 -6.47 -9.46 -33.94
CA ASP A 435 -5.93 -9.48 -32.59
C ASP A 435 -6.14 -8.16 -31.85
N GLN A 436 -5.91 -7.02 -32.55
CA GLN A 436 -6.22 -5.70 -31.98
C GLN A 436 -7.71 -5.55 -31.68
N LEU A 437 -8.60 -6.09 -32.53
CA LEU A 437 -10.05 -6.04 -32.32
C LEU A 437 -10.51 -6.97 -31.19
N LYS A 438 -9.90 -8.16 -31.05
CA LYS A 438 -10.17 -9.06 -29.91
C LYS A 438 -9.84 -8.36 -28.60
N LEU A 439 -8.65 -7.74 -28.48
CA LEU A 439 -8.26 -6.98 -27.30
C LEU A 439 -9.17 -5.76 -27.06
N ALA A 440 -9.59 -5.07 -28.11
CA ALA A 440 -10.53 -3.96 -28.01
C ALA A 440 -11.91 -4.44 -27.51
N PHE A 441 -12.43 -5.53 -28.05
CA PHE A 441 -13.73 -6.08 -27.59
C PHE A 441 -13.65 -6.62 -26.15
N HIS A 442 -12.57 -7.28 -25.79
CA HIS A 442 -12.31 -7.72 -24.43
C HIS A 442 -12.37 -6.53 -23.43
N LEU A 443 -11.73 -5.39 -23.76
CA LEU A 443 -11.82 -4.17 -22.96
C LEU A 443 -13.24 -3.57 -22.99
N TYR A 444 -13.94 -3.60 -24.13
CA TYR A 444 -15.33 -3.16 -24.25
C TYR A 444 -16.22 -3.85 -23.21
N CYS A 445 -16.08 -5.15 -23.02
CA CYS A 445 -16.86 -5.90 -22.06
C CYS A 445 -16.63 -5.47 -20.59
N GLN A 446 -15.44 -4.95 -20.27
CA GLN A 446 -15.00 -4.64 -18.92
C GLN A 446 -15.20 -3.17 -18.50
N LEU A 447 -15.56 -2.28 -19.43
CA LEU A 447 -15.77 -0.87 -19.12
C LEU A 447 -17.25 -0.49 -19.12
N PRO A 448 -17.76 0.30 -18.15
CA PRO A 448 -19.09 0.88 -18.22
C PRO A 448 -19.29 1.73 -19.49
N PHE A 449 -20.47 1.73 -20.08
CA PHE A 449 -20.76 2.46 -21.34
C PHE A 449 -20.34 3.93 -21.27
N GLY A 450 -20.61 4.63 -20.16
CA GLY A 450 -20.25 6.03 -19.97
C GLY A 450 -18.75 6.30 -19.87
N LYS A 451 -17.90 5.25 -19.82
CA LYS A 451 -16.43 5.37 -19.76
C LYS A 451 -15.73 5.01 -21.07
N LEU A 452 -16.47 4.80 -22.17
CA LEU A 452 -15.91 4.51 -23.49
C LEU A 452 -15.45 5.79 -24.21
N HIS A 453 -14.46 6.50 -23.64
CA HIS A 453 -13.94 7.75 -24.20
C HIS A 453 -12.40 7.78 -24.16
N SER A 454 -11.77 8.54 -25.05
CA SER A 454 -10.33 8.58 -25.26
C SER A 454 -9.49 9.06 -24.05
N LYS A 455 -10.11 9.63 -23.03
CA LYS A 455 -9.45 10.06 -21.79
C LYS A 455 -9.49 8.99 -20.69
N ASN A 456 -10.11 7.84 -20.94
CA ASN A 456 -10.14 6.73 -19.98
C ASN A 456 -8.73 6.10 -19.88
N PRO A 457 -8.15 5.92 -18.66
CA PRO A 457 -6.82 5.35 -18.49
C PRO A 457 -6.64 3.97 -19.10
N GLU A 458 -7.59 3.05 -18.95
CA GLU A 458 -7.52 1.70 -19.53
C GLU A 458 -7.56 1.72 -21.07
N ILE A 459 -8.28 2.67 -21.67
CA ILE A 459 -8.28 2.88 -23.12
C ILE A 459 -6.95 3.45 -23.58
N ILE A 460 -6.35 4.38 -22.84
CA ILE A 460 -5.03 4.97 -23.15
C ILE A 460 -3.97 3.87 -23.08
N GLU A 461 -3.99 3.06 -22.04
CA GLU A 461 -3.04 1.96 -21.82
C GLU A 461 -3.13 0.93 -22.97
N LEU A 462 -4.32 0.36 -23.20
CA LEU A 462 -4.48 -0.63 -24.27
C LEU A 462 -4.13 -0.06 -25.65
N ALA A 463 -4.50 1.19 -25.92
CA ALA A 463 -4.15 1.86 -27.19
C ALA A 463 -2.64 1.92 -27.40
N LYS A 464 -1.86 2.23 -26.34
CA LYS A 464 -0.40 2.21 -26.36
C LYS A 464 0.14 0.80 -26.65
N ILE A 465 -0.38 -0.23 -25.98
CA ILE A 465 0.01 -1.63 -26.16
C ILE A 465 -0.21 -2.10 -27.60
N ILE A 466 -1.37 -1.81 -28.20
CA ILE A 466 -1.71 -2.26 -29.55
C ILE A 466 -1.24 -1.31 -30.66
N GLY A 467 -0.47 -0.27 -30.33
CA GLY A 467 0.08 0.69 -31.30
C GLY A 467 -0.98 1.57 -31.96
N ARG A 468 -2.04 1.99 -31.24
CA ARG A 468 -3.12 2.84 -31.74
C ARG A 468 -3.28 4.11 -30.90
N SER A 469 -3.95 5.13 -31.43
CA SER A 469 -4.34 6.27 -30.60
C SER A 469 -5.53 5.93 -29.70
N SER A 470 -5.57 6.50 -28.50
CA SER A 470 -6.72 6.33 -27.57
C SER A 470 -8.05 6.79 -28.18
N GLY A 471 -8.02 7.78 -29.08
CA GLY A 471 -9.20 8.20 -29.85
C GLY A 471 -9.69 7.13 -30.84
N ALA A 472 -8.77 6.47 -31.55
CA ALA A 472 -9.12 5.40 -32.48
C ALA A 472 -9.68 4.18 -31.75
N LEU A 473 -9.09 3.82 -30.60
CA LEU A 473 -9.60 2.73 -29.77
C LEU A 473 -10.98 3.07 -29.19
N ALA A 474 -11.17 4.27 -28.64
CA ALA A 474 -12.48 4.70 -28.10
C ALA A 474 -13.58 4.67 -29.19
N MET A 475 -13.26 5.06 -30.44
CA MET A 475 -14.20 4.93 -31.55
C MET A 475 -14.53 3.45 -31.86
N LYS A 476 -13.55 2.54 -31.79
CA LYS A 476 -13.79 1.10 -31.96
C LYS A 476 -14.71 0.53 -30.88
N LEU A 477 -14.51 0.92 -29.63
CA LEU A 477 -15.41 0.54 -28.53
C LEU A 477 -16.83 1.08 -28.77
N GLY A 478 -16.97 2.29 -29.33
CA GLY A 478 -18.24 2.86 -29.77
C GLY A 478 -18.89 2.09 -30.93
N ASN A 479 -18.10 1.52 -31.85
CA ASN A 479 -18.61 0.66 -32.91
C ASN A 479 -19.16 -0.66 -32.36
N PHE A 480 -18.48 -1.29 -31.40
CA PHE A 480 -19.02 -2.46 -30.70
C PHE A 480 -20.33 -2.15 -29.96
N ALA A 481 -20.43 -0.96 -29.34
CA ALA A 481 -21.66 -0.53 -28.70
C ALA A 481 -22.84 -0.39 -29.67
N SER A 482 -22.61 -0.11 -30.96
CA SER A 482 -23.67 -0.09 -31.97
C SER A 482 -24.18 -1.47 -32.37
N LEU A 483 -23.41 -2.53 -32.07
CA LEU A 483 -23.82 -3.94 -32.28
C LEU A 483 -24.55 -4.52 -31.07
N ASP A 484 -24.52 -3.84 -29.91
CA ASP A 484 -25.09 -4.34 -28.67
C ASP A 484 -26.61 -4.06 -28.62
N PRO A 485 -27.47 -5.11 -28.64
CA PRO A 485 -28.91 -4.95 -28.58
C PRO A 485 -29.39 -4.23 -27.32
N ALA A 486 -28.68 -4.41 -26.20
CA ALA A 486 -29.02 -3.76 -24.94
C ALA A 486 -28.83 -2.22 -25.00
N ILE A 487 -27.86 -1.76 -25.77
CA ILE A 487 -27.61 -0.33 -25.98
C ILE A 487 -28.62 0.24 -26.99
N THR A 488 -28.77 -0.44 -28.14
CA THR A 488 -29.60 0.07 -29.26
C THR A 488 -31.09 0.11 -28.92
N SER A 489 -31.60 -0.85 -28.13
CA SER A 489 -33.01 -0.87 -27.67
C SER A 489 -33.37 0.30 -26.74
N THR A 490 -32.42 0.94 -26.07
CA THR A 490 -32.68 2.10 -25.18
C THR A 490 -32.73 3.43 -25.93
N GLY A 491 -32.60 3.43 -27.28
CA GLY A 491 -32.51 4.65 -28.10
C GLY A 491 -31.11 5.32 -28.05
N ARG A 492 -30.16 4.77 -27.31
CA ARG A 492 -28.75 5.17 -27.36
C ARG A 492 -28.13 4.64 -28.64
N LYS A 493 -27.42 5.50 -29.37
CA LYS A 493 -26.72 5.10 -30.59
C LYS A 493 -25.25 4.95 -30.29
N GLY A 494 -24.68 3.79 -30.62
CA GLY A 494 -23.24 3.67 -30.82
C GLY A 494 -22.84 4.42 -32.10
N LEU A 495 -21.56 4.37 -32.49
CA LEU A 495 -21.10 4.94 -33.75
C LEU A 495 -21.51 4.01 -34.91
N ASP A 496 -22.16 4.54 -35.93
CA ASP A 496 -22.61 3.80 -37.14
C ASP A 496 -21.42 3.46 -38.07
N GLY A 497 -20.40 2.77 -37.57
CA GLY A 497 -19.16 2.49 -38.31
C GLY A 497 -18.59 1.09 -38.06
N ALA A 498 -19.40 0.15 -37.57
CA ALA A 498 -18.98 -1.23 -37.35
C ALA A 498 -18.65 -1.90 -38.69
N SER A 499 -17.40 -2.36 -38.85
CA SER A 499 -16.92 -3.10 -40.00
C SER A 499 -17.37 -4.58 -39.94
N ASP A 500 -17.24 -5.30 -41.06
CA ASP A 500 -17.53 -6.75 -41.11
C ASP A 500 -16.64 -7.49 -40.11
N LEU A 501 -15.40 -7.07 -39.93
CA LEU A 501 -14.50 -7.67 -38.93
C LEU A 501 -14.93 -7.39 -37.47
N ASP A 502 -15.52 -6.23 -37.19
CA ASP A 502 -16.09 -5.94 -35.88
C ASP A 502 -17.28 -6.87 -35.56
N ARG A 503 -18.11 -7.17 -36.58
CA ARG A 503 -19.24 -8.10 -36.49
C ARG A 503 -18.76 -9.54 -36.31
N GLU A 504 -17.70 -9.93 -36.99
CA GLU A 504 -17.08 -11.24 -36.85
C GLU A 504 -16.57 -11.44 -35.43
N ILE A 505 -15.80 -10.49 -34.88
CA ILE A 505 -15.29 -10.55 -33.49
C ILE A 505 -16.44 -10.58 -32.47
N TRP A 506 -17.50 -9.79 -32.72
CA TRP A 506 -18.70 -9.83 -31.89
C TRP A 506 -19.32 -11.23 -31.86
N ALA A 507 -19.49 -11.87 -33.02
CA ALA A 507 -20.06 -13.19 -33.14
C ALA A 507 -19.15 -14.27 -32.50
N ASP A 508 -17.85 -14.19 -32.72
CA ASP A 508 -16.84 -15.11 -32.17
C ASP A 508 -16.91 -15.15 -30.63
N PHE A 509 -16.93 -13.96 -29.99
CA PHE A 509 -17.07 -13.89 -28.52
C PHE A 509 -18.37 -14.45 -27.99
N HIS A 510 -19.48 -14.22 -28.69
CA HIS A 510 -20.77 -14.76 -28.29
C HIS A 510 -20.86 -16.29 -28.48
N ALA A 511 -20.04 -16.85 -29.39
CA ALA A 511 -19.93 -18.30 -29.60
C ALA A 511 -19.02 -18.99 -28.56
N ASP A 512 -17.92 -18.34 -28.15
CA ASP A 512 -16.93 -18.90 -27.20
C ASP A 512 -16.30 -17.83 -26.31
N TRP A 513 -16.99 -17.45 -25.24
CA TRP A 513 -16.50 -16.51 -24.24
C TRP A 513 -15.22 -16.99 -23.54
N GLU A 514 -15.12 -18.31 -23.31
CA GLU A 514 -14.02 -18.88 -22.52
C GLU A 514 -12.71 -18.94 -23.33
N GLY A 515 -12.77 -19.46 -24.54
CA GLY A 515 -11.60 -19.55 -25.41
C GLY A 515 -11.03 -18.18 -25.76
N LEU A 516 -11.91 -17.22 -26.11
CA LEU A 516 -11.49 -15.87 -26.49
C LEU A 516 -10.99 -15.01 -25.31
N ALA A 517 -11.50 -15.18 -24.09
CA ALA A 517 -10.95 -14.52 -22.92
C ALA A 517 -9.52 -15.00 -22.63
N LEU A 518 -9.23 -16.28 -22.78
CA LEU A 518 -7.88 -16.85 -22.65
C LEU A 518 -6.96 -16.39 -23.77
N GLU A 519 -7.46 -16.39 -25.01
CA GLU A 519 -6.69 -15.89 -26.16
C GLU A 519 -6.32 -14.42 -26.01
N CYS A 520 -7.25 -13.57 -25.53
CA CYS A 520 -6.97 -12.16 -25.25
C CYS A 520 -5.90 -11.97 -24.17
N ALA A 521 -5.85 -12.82 -23.15
CA ALA A 521 -4.80 -12.77 -22.16
C ALA A 521 -3.43 -13.11 -22.76
N GLN A 522 -3.38 -14.12 -23.65
CA GLN A 522 -2.15 -14.49 -24.37
C GLN A 522 -1.71 -13.41 -25.38
N LEU A 523 -2.66 -12.84 -26.12
CA LEU A 523 -2.39 -11.75 -27.05
C LEU A 523 -1.84 -10.51 -26.32
N ARG A 524 -2.40 -10.18 -25.17
CA ARG A 524 -1.90 -9.05 -24.37
C ARG A 524 -0.46 -9.27 -23.92
N GLU A 525 -0.09 -10.49 -23.51
CA GLU A 525 1.29 -10.87 -23.20
C GLU A 525 2.23 -10.79 -24.42
N GLN A 526 1.73 -11.11 -25.63
CA GLN A 526 2.50 -10.98 -26.86
C GLN A 526 2.73 -9.54 -27.29
N PHE A 527 1.72 -8.66 -27.12
CA PHE A 527 1.83 -7.24 -27.45
C PHE A 527 2.64 -6.46 -26.42
N ASP A 528 2.65 -6.88 -25.16
CA ASP A 528 3.44 -6.30 -24.09
C ASP A 528 4.00 -7.41 -23.16
N PRO A 529 5.16 -7.98 -23.50
CA PRO A 529 5.81 -9.01 -22.69
C PRO A 529 6.22 -8.50 -21.29
N THR A 530 6.23 -7.18 -21.08
CA THR A 530 6.59 -6.56 -19.80
C THR A 530 5.37 -6.32 -18.91
N SER A 531 4.17 -6.41 -19.46
CA SER A 531 2.91 -6.23 -18.74
C SER A 531 2.51 -7.49 -17.99
N THR A 532 2.95 -7.59 -16.74
CA THR A 532 2.39 -8.54 -15.76
C THR A 532 1.03 -8.07 -15.19
N VAL A 533 0.52 -6.98 -15.72
CA VAL A 533 -0.51 -6.09 -15.15
C VAL A 533 -1.87 -6.73 -14.93
N ASP A 534 -2.31 -7.67 -15.75
CA ASP A 534 -3.64 -8.25 -15.61
C ASP A 534 -3.71 -9.47 -14.68
N ARG A 535 -2.58 -10.10 -14.35
CA ARG A 535 -2.58 -11.26 -13.45
C ARG A 535 -2.82 -10.89 -11.98
N GLU A 536 -2.53 -9.65 -11.58
CA GLU A 536 -2.55 -9.23 -10.19
C GLU A 536 -3.68 -8.26 -9.81
N LYS A 537 -4.13 -7.39 -10.72
CA LYS A 537 -5.36 -6.61 -10.49
C LYS A 537 -6.57 -7.51 -10.23
N GLU A 538 -6.50 -8.69 -10.75
CA GLU A 538 -7.52 -9.72 -10.70
C GLU A 538 -7.45 -10.59 -9.44
N ALA A 539 -6.34 -10.54 -8.69
CA ALA A 539 -6.08 -11.41 -7.55
C ALA A 539 -6.75 -11.01 -6.23
N LYS A 540 -7.36 -9.84 -6.16
CA LYS A 540 -7.86 -9.27 -4.89
C LYS A 540 -9.37 -9.39 -4.67
N THR A 541 -10.08 -10.15 -5.48
CA THR A 541 -11.52 -10.34 -5.30
C THR A 541 -11.87 -11.82 -5.15
N ASP A 542 -12.12 -12.16 -3.91
CA ASP A 542 -13.00 -13.18 -3.34
C ASP A 542 -13.05 -14.63 -3.82
N ASP A 543 -13.02 -15.48 -2.81
CA ASP A 543 -13.69 -16.80 -2.66
C ASP A 543 -13.06 -18.05 -3.28
N PHE A 544 -11.77 -18.10 -3.63
CA PHE A 544 -11.17 -19.42 -3.88
C PHE A 544 -9.79 -19.59 -3.25
N GLN A 545 -9.69 -20.45 -2.24
CA GLN A 545 -8.44 -20.92 -1.64
C GLN A 545 -7.78 -21.94 -2.56
N ILE A 546 -6.55 -21.67 -2.98
CA ILE A 546 -5.72 -22.60 -3.75
C ILE A 546 -4.87 -23.42 -2.77
N PRO A 547 -4.84 -24.75 -2.90
CA PRO A 547 -3.92 -25.61 -2.13
C PRO A 547 -2.46 -25.49 -2.63
N ASP A 548 -1.51 -25.51 -1.70
CA ASP A 548 -0.09 -25.20 -1.93
C ASP A 548 0.79 -26.28 -2.58
N ASP A 549 0.22 -27.36 -3.13
CA ASP A 549 1.00 -28.52 -3.61
C ASP A 549 0.78 -28.79 -5.11
N PHE A 550 1.21 -27.83 -5.98
CA PHE A 550 0.97 -27.96 -7.41
C PHE A 550 2.23 -27.92 -8.28
N THR A 551 2.43 -29.00 -9.04
CA THR A 551 3.36 -29.09 -10.19
C THR A 551 2.93 -28.15 -11.33
N GLY A 552 3.86 -27.81 -12.25
CA GLY A 552 3.67 -26.80 -13.29
C GLY A 552 2.39 -26.89 -14.11
N GLU A 553 1.82 -28.07 -14.29
CA GLU A 553 0.56 -28.29 -15.04
C GLU A 553 -0.68 -27.81 -14.26
N THR A 554 -0.70 -28.01 -12.97
CA THR A 554 -1.78 -27.55 -12.09
C THR A 554 -1.77 -26.03 -11.92
N ARG A 555 -0.59 -25.41 -11.87
CA ARG A 555 -0.44 -23.95 -11.84
C ARG A 555 -1.02 -23.31 -13.10
N ARG A 556 -0.85 -23.92 -14.26
CA ARG A 556 -1.43 -23.45 -15.53
C ARG A 556 -2.95 -23.48 -15.50
N VAL A 557 -3.54 -24.57 -15.01
CA VAL A 557 -5.01 -24.71 -14.90
C VAL A 557 -5.61 -23.64 -13.95
N PHE A 558 -4.95 -23.35 -12.84
CA PHE A 558 -5.40 -22.31 -11.91
C PHE A 558 -5.26 -20.89 -12.49
N THR A 559 -4.18 -20.60 -13.19
CA THR A 559 -4.00 -19.30 -13.87
C THR A 559 -5.11 -19.08 -14.90
N GLU A 560 -5.43 -20.09 -15.69
CA GLU A 560 -6.53 -20.04 -16.67
C GLU A 560 -7.89 -19.85 -15.98
N GLN A 561 -8.16 -20.55 -14.88
CA GLN A 561 -9.40 -20.39 -14.12
C GLN A 561 -9.54 -18.98 -13.54
N ARG A 562 -8.45 -18.40 -13.08
CA ARG A 562 -8.41 -17.05 -12.52
C ARG A 562 -8.68 -15.99 -13.59
N ILE A 563 -8.03 -16.07 -14.75
CA ILE A 563 -8.29 -15.20 -15.91
C ILE A 563 -9.78 -15.21 -16.23
N LYS A 564 -10.39 -16.41 -16.28
CA LYS A 564 -11.82 -16.62 -16.54
C LYS A 564 -12.70 -15.91 -15.52
N GLN A 565 -12.46 -16.14 -14.23
CA GLN A 565 -13.27 -15.54 -13.15
C GLN A 565 -13.19 -14.03 -13.14
N THR A 566 -12.02 -13.47 -13.37
CA THR A 566 -11.84 -12.03 -13.40
C THR A 566 -12.52 -11.36 -14.58
N PHE A 567 -12.40 -11.92 -15.77
CA PHE A 567 -13.14 -11.41 -16.92
C PHE A 567 -14.64 -11.35 -16.62
N PHE A 568 -15.21 -12.45 -16.13
CA PHE A 568 -16.65 -12.51 -15.79
C PHE A 568 -17.00 -11.44 -14.73
N ARG A 569 -16.24 -11.37 -13.63
CA ARG A 569 -16.50 -10.39 -12.57
C ARG A 569 -16.45 -8.95 -13.11
N ARG A 570 -15.41 -8.57 -13.85
CA ARG A 570 -15.29 -7.22 -14.41
C ARG A 570 -16.43 -6.90 -15.38
N ALA A 571 -16.77 -7.83 -16.26
CA ALA A 571 -17.85 -7.65 -17.22
C ALA A 571 -19.22 -7.48 -16.55
N VAL A 572 -19.53 -8.28 -15.53
CA VAL A 572 -20.80 -8.18 -14.78
C VAL A 572 -20.83 -6.86 -13.99
N LEU A 573 -19.81 -6.54 -13.19
CA LEU A 573 -19.80 -5.30 -12.40
C LEU A 573 -19.89 -4.06 -13.29
N ALA A 574 -19.16 -4.05 -14.42
CA ALA A 574 -19.21 -2.94 -15.38
C ALA A 574 -20.60 -2.75 -15.98
N SER A 575 -21.31 -3.83 -16.26
CA SER A 575 -22.68 -3.81 -16.84
C SER A 575 -23.69 -3.17 -15.88
N TYR A 576 -23.53 -3.40 -14.58
CA TYR A 576 -24.37 -2.82 -13.51
C TYR A 576 -23.78 -1.54 -12.90
N ARG A 577 -22.80 -0.90 -13.55
CA ARG A 577 -22.18 0.35 -13.07
C ARG A 577 -21.60 0.25 -11.65
N GLY A 578 -21.15 -0.94 -11.24
CA GLY A 578 -20.64 -1.21 -9.90
C GLY A 578 -21.69 -1.06 -8.81
N ARG A 579 -22.95 -1.48 -9.06
CA ARG A 579 -24.05 -1.43 -8.09
C ARG A 579 -24.80 -2.74 -8.01
N CYS A 580 -25.18 -3.13 -6.80
CA CYS A 580 -26.08 -4.26 -6.58
C CYS A 580 -27.43 -4.00 -7.24
N CYS A 581 -27.87 -4.87 -8.14
CA CYS A 581 -29.11 -4.69 -8.89
C CYS A 581 -30.38 -4.75 -8.03
N MET A 582 -30.32 -5.32 -6.82
CA MET A 582 -31.46 -5.41 -5.89
C MET A 582 -31.53 -4.25 -4.91
N SER A 583 -30.39 -3.79 -4.37
CA SER A 583 -30.34 -2.78 -3.31
C SER A 583 -29.72 -1.45 -3.72
N GLY A 584 -29.02 -1.37 -4.86
CA GLY A 584 -28.28 -0.17 -5.26
C GLY A 584 -26.98 0.05 -4.50
N LEU A 585 -26.56 -0.87 -3.60
CA LEU A 585 -25.28 -0.80 -2.89
C LEU A 585 -24.14 -0.70 -3.90
N SER A 586 -23.20 0.26 -3.67
CA SER A 586 -22.08 0.54 -4.59
C SER A 586 -20.70 0.38 -3.96
N GLU A 587 -20.61 -0.24 -2.76
CA GLU A 587 -19.32 -0.54 -2.12
C GLU A 587 -18.66 -1.74 -2.80
N PRO A 588 -17.54 -1.57 -3.56
CA PRO A 588 -16.97 -2.64 -4.39
C PRO A 588 -16.59 -3.90 -3.62
N ARG A 589 -16.20 -3.77 -2.35
CA ARG A 589 -15.80 -4.88 -1.47
C ARG A 589 -16.97 -5.76 -1.03
N LEU A 590 -18.20 -5.27 -1.15
CA LEU A 590 -19.43 -5.98 -0.81
C LEU A 590 -20.22 -6.43 -2.05
N LEU A 591 -19.66 -6.22 -3.26
CA LEU A 591 -20.29 -6.61 -4.51
C LEU A 591 -19.71 -7.93 -5.02
N ILE A 592 -20.58 -8.80 -5.47
CA ILE A 592 -20.28 -10.10 -6.05
C ILE A 592 -20.87 -10.18 -7.45
N ALA A 593 -20.12 -10.74 -8.40
CA ALA A 593 -20.64 -11.15 -9.70
C ALA A 593 -21.24 -12.57 -9.55
N SER A 594 -22.51 -12.63 -9.21
CA SER A 594 -23.25 -13.85 -8.96
C SER A 594 -23.62 -14.53 -10.28
N HIS A 595 -23.40 -15.85 -10.40
CA HIS A 595 -23.88 -16.62 -11.54
C HIS A 595 -25.36 -16.97 -11.38
N ILE A 596 -26.16 -16.74 -12.42
CA ILE A 596 -27.58 -17.15 -12.44
C ILE A 596 -27.65 -18.67 -12.49
N VAL A 597 -26.95 -19.29 -13.43
CA VAL A 597 -26.74 -20.74 -13.46
C VAL A 597 -25.34 -21.05 -12.94
N PRO A 598 -25.20 -21.85 -11.89
CA PRO A 598 -23.90 -22.07 -11.23
C PRO A 598 -22.79 -22.52 -12.19
N TRP A 599 -21.58 -22.06 -11.93
CA TRP A 599 -20.34 -22.35 -12.67
C TRP A 599 -20.14 -23.85 -13.00
N SER A 600 -20.49 -24.73 -12.09
CA SER A 600 -20.35 -26.19 -12.25
C SER A 600 -21.36 -26.80 -13.19
N LYS A 601 -22.52 -26.17 -13.40
CA LYS A 601 -23.66 -26.72 -14.13
C LYS A 601 -23.70 -26.35 -15.60
N ASP A 602 -23.07 -25.25 -16.01
CA ASP A 602 -23.07 -24.79 -17.39
C ASP A 602 -21.67 -24.34 -17.83
N LYS A 603 -20.93 -25.30 -18.39
CA LYS A 603 -19.57 -25.06 -18.85
C LYS A 603 -19.47 -24.07 -20.03
N ALA A 604 -20.46 -24.06 -20.91
CA ALA A 604 -20.47 -23.24 -22.11
C ALA A 604 -20.72 -21.75 -21.79
N ASN A 605 -21.48 -21.45 -20.73
CA ASN A 605 -21.92 -20.09 -20.39
C ASN A 605 -21.31 -19.54 -19.10
N ARG A 606 -20.22 -20.14 -18.59
CA ARG A 606 -19.61 -19.68 -17.33
C ARG A 606 -19.04 -18.26 -17.43
N LEU A 607 -18.59 -17.83 -18.59
CA LEU A 607 -18.04 -16.50 -18.81
C LEU A 607 -18.99 -15.58 -19.56
N ASN A 608 -20.17 -16.06 -19.94
CA ASN A 608 -21.20 -15.23 -20.54
C ASN A 608 -21.71 -14.20 -19.51
N PRO A 609 -21.50 -12.89 -19.71
CA PRO A 609 -21.93 -11.90 -18.72
C PRO A 609 -23.45 -11.85 -18.54
N SER A 610 -24.25 -12.31 -19.52
CA SER A 610 -25.71 -12.42 -19.38
C SER A 610 -26.15 -13.56 -18.45
N ASN A 611 -25.22 -14.44 -18.04
CA ASN A 611 -25.41 -15.40 -16.94
C ASN A 611 -25.02 -14.80 -15.58
N GLY A 612 -24.95 -13.46 -15.46
CA GLY A 612 -24.45 -12.79 -14.26
C GLY A 612 -25.36 -11.71 -13.70
N LEU A 613 -25.38 -11.58 -12.38
CA LEU A 613 -26.01 -10.50 -11.62
C LEU A 613 -24.97 -9.83 -10.73
N CYS A 614 -24.96 -8.49 -10.66
CA CYS A 614 -24.19 -7.77 -9.64
C CYS A 614 -25.02 -7.71 -8.35
N LEU A 615 -24.60 -8.45 -7.34
CA LEU A 615 -25.32 -8.56 -6.06
C LEU A 615 -24.42 -8.10 -4.89
N SER A 616 -25.04 -7.66 -3.80
CA SER A 616 -24.33 -7.58 -2.52
C SER A 616 -24.12 -8.99 -1.96
N ALA A 617 -23.11 -9.19 -1.12
CA ALA A 617 -22.79 -10.50 -0.53
C ALA A 617 -23.99 -11.19 0.14
N ILE A 618 -24.91 -10.41 0.73
CA ILE A 618 -26.13 -10.95 1.34
C ILE A 618 -27.12 -11.42 0.28
N HIS A 619 -27.34 -10.62 -0.77
CA HIS A 619 -28.27 -10.95 -1.84
C HIS A 619 -27.74 -12.10 -2.69
N ASP A 620 -26.44 -12.14 -2.95
CA ASP A 620 -25.75 -13.25 -3.60
C ASP A 620 -25.99 -14.57 -2.85
N ARG A 621 -25.71 -14.56 -1.54
CA ARG A 621 -25.93 -15.75 -0.73
C ARG A 621 -27.39 -16.19 -0.68
N ALA A 622 -28.33 -15.25 -0.62
CA ALA A 622 -29.75 -15.56 -0.63
C ALA A 622 -30.20 -16.10 -2.00
N PHE A 623 -29.65 -15.59 -3.10
CA PHE A 623 -29.90 -16.03 -4.45
C PHE A 623 -29.35 -17.45 -4.70
N ASP A 624 -28.08 -17.68 -4.36
CA ASP A 624 -27.41 -18.98 -4.48
C ASP A 624 -28.08 -20.10 -3.68
N GLN A 625 -28.63 -19.77 -2.51
CA GLN A 625 -29.34 -20.73 -1.67
C GLN A 625 -30.79 -20.92 -2.11
N GLY A 626 -31.26 -20.22 -3.14
CA GLY A 626 -32.63 -20.31 -3.63
C GLY A 626 -33.68 -19.66 -2.73
N LEU A 627 -33.25 -18.83 -1.78
CA LEU A 627 -34.19 -18.05 -0.96
C LEU A 627 -34.80 -16.88 -1.73
N ILE A 628 -34.12 -16.41 -2.76
CA ILE A 628 -34.54 -15.34 -3.66
C ILE A 628 -34.34 -15.80 -5.10
N THR A 629 -35.25 -15.41 -6.00
CA THR A 629 -35.10 -15.57 -7.44
C THR A 629 -35.65 -14.34 -8.18
N LEU A 630 -35.63 -14.37 -9.52
CA LEU A 630 -36.20 -13.33 -10.37
C LEU A 630 -37.31 -13.96 -11.26
N SER A 631 -38.39 -13.21 -11.48
CA SER A 631 -39.42 -13.55 -12.46
C SER A 631 -38.96 -13.24 -13.89
N ASP A 632 -39.74 -13.57 -14.90
CA ASP A 632 -39.44 -13.27 -16.31
C ASP A 632 -39.49 -11.77 -16.62
N ASP A 633 -40.17 -10.98 -15.81
CA ASP A 633 -40.21 -9.52 -15.86
C ASP A 633 -39.24 -8.86 -14.84
N TRP A 634 -38.18 -9.58 -14.45
CA TRP A 634 -37.11 -9.17 -13.56
C TRP A 634 -37.52 -8.67 -12.18
N LYS A 635 -38.70 -9.09 -11.69
CA LYS A 635 -39.12 -8.84 -10.33
C LYS A 635 -38.50 -9.81 -9.36
N ILE A 636 -38.12 -9.33 -8.20
CA ILE A 636 -37.58 -10.12 -7.11
C ILE A 636 -38.69 -10.96 -6.50
N VAL A 637 -38.48 -12.28 -6.38
CA VAL A 637 -39.41 -13.25 -5.79
C VAL A 637 -38.74 -13.93 -4.60
N LEU A 638 -39.33 -13.82 -3.42
CA LEU A 638 -38.85 -14.47 -2.20
C LEU A 638 -39.48 -15.89 -2.08
N SER A 639 -38.72 -16.83 -1.53
CA SER A 639 -39.22 -18.15 -1.19
C SER A 639 -40.26 -18.08 -0.07
N GLU A 640 -41.17 -19.08 -0.01
CA GLU A 640 -42.16 -19.20 1.05
C GLU A 640 -41.50 -19.32 2.44
N GLU A 641 -40.34 -20.00 2.50
CA GLU A 641 -39.52 -20.08 3.72
C GLU A 641 -39.11 -18.70 4.19
N LEU A 642 -38.56 -17.84 3.31
CA LEU A 642 -38.09 -16.50 3.66
C LEU A 642 -39.25 -15.57 4.03
N ARG A 643 -40.42 -15.71 3.37
CA ARG A 643 -41.62 -14.92 3.71
C ARG A 643 -42.16 -15.22 5.10
N LYS A 644 -41.99 -16.46 5.59
CA LYS A 644 -42.45 -16.90 6.93
C LYS A 644 -41.51 -16.45 8.06
N ARG A 645 -40.33 -15.96 7.75
CA ARG A 645 -39.37 -15.50 8.74
C ARG A 645 -39.77 -14.15 9.33
N ASP A 646 -39.64 -14.01 10.66
CA ASP A 646 -40.04 -12.79 11.38
C ASP A 646 -38.87 -12.03 12.00
N GLU A 647 -37.62 -12.47 11.79
CA GLU A 647 -36.43 -11.79 12.29
C GLU A 647 -36.37 -10.33 11.79
N PRO A 648 -35.99 -9.37 12.65
CA PRO A 648 -35.97 -7.94 12.30
C PRO A 648 -35.16 -7.62 11.04
N PHE A 649 -34.06 -8.33 10.81
CA PHE A 649 -33.22 -8.16 9.63
C PHE A 649 -33.99 -8.57 8.35
N VAL A 650 -34.66 -9.71 8.34
CA VAL A 650 -35.44 -10.20 7.20
C VAL A 650 -36.59 -9.23 6.89
N GLN A 651 -37.28 -8.75 7.93
CA GLN A 651 -38.38 -7.80 7.79
C GLN A 651 -37.93 -6.45 7.21
N SER A 652 -36.75 -5.95 7.61
CA SER A 652 -36.27 -4.62 7.20
C SER A 652 -35.45 -4.61 5.91
N VAL A 653 -34.77 -5.73 5.58
CA VAL A 653 -33.78 -5.75 4.48
C VAL A 653 -34.24 -6.61 3.29
N LEU A 654 -34.80 -7.80 3.53
CA LEU A 654 -35.12 -8.73 2.47
C LEU A 654 -36.59 -8.66 2.02
N LYS A 655 -37.56 -8.65 2.94
CA LYS A 655 -38.99 -8.57 2.58
C LYS A 655 -39.37 -7.32 1.77
N PRO A 656 -38.81 -6.15 1.98
CA PRO A 656 -39.12 -4.96 1.16
C PRO A 656 -38.68 -5.07 -0.30
N LEU A 657 -37.89 -6.10 -0.65
CA LEU A 657 -37.44 -6.34 -2.02
C LEU A 657 -38.50 -7.09 -2.86
N GLU A 658 -39.43 -7.80 -2.23
CA GLU A 658 -40.49 -8.60 -2.90
C GLU A 658 -41.23 -7.77 -3.94
N GLY A 659 -41.32 -8.29 -5.15
CA GLY A 659 -42.02 -7.67 -6.27
C GLY A 659 -41.35 -6.44 -6.88
N ARG A 660 -40.23 -5.96 -6.34
CA ARG A 660 -39.43 -4.86 -6.93
C ARG A 660 -38.72 -5.37 -8.17
N VAL A 661 -38.70 -4.56 -9.23
CA VAL A 661 -37.88 -4.81 -10.41
C VAL A 661 -36.42 -4.49 -10.07
N ILE A 662 -35.47 -5.36 -10.46
CA ILE A 662 -34.04 -5.10 -10.31
C ILE A 662 -33.59 -3.94 -11.18
N GLU A 663 -32.46 -3.31 -10.85
CA GLU A 663 -31.78 -2.37 -11.75
C GLU A 663 -31.28 -3.15 -12.98
N ILE A 664 -31.83 -2.83 -14.16
CA ILE A 664 -31.45 -3.47 -15.41
C ILE A 664 -30.05 -2.98 -15.81
N PRO A 665 -29.13 -3.88 -16.20
CA PRO A 665 -27.79 -3.50 -16.60
C PRO A 665 -27.79 -2.75 -17.94
N ASP A 666 -26.75 -1.90 -18.14
CA ASP A 666 -26.59 -1.17 -19.40
C ASP A 666 -26.29 -2.12 -20.58
N ARG A 667 -25.68 -3.28 -20.31
CA ARG A 667 -25.29 -4.32 -21.28
C ARG A 667 -25.46 -5.72 -20.68
N PHE A 668 -25.45 -6.72 -21.52
CA PHE A 668 -25.55 -8.13 -21.11
C PHE A 668 -26.72 -8.37 -20.15
N VAL A 669 -27.91 -7.98 -20.62
CA VAL A 669 -29.16 -8.21 -19.85
C VAL A 669 -29.27 -9.69 -19.50
N PRO A 670 -29.66 -10.04 -18.26
CA PRO A 670 -29.84 -11.43 -17.86
C PRO A 670 -30.71 -12.21 -18.83
N ASP A 671 -30.22 -13.34 -19.33
CA ASP A 671 -30.98 -14.18 -20.26
C ASP A 671 -32.12 -14.87 -19.52
N SER A 672 -33.29 -14.78 -20.08
CA SER A 672 -34.52 -15.42 -19.53
C SER A 672 -34.38 -16.94 -19.35
N ALA A 673 -33.62 -17.60 -20.24
CA ALA A 673 -33.35 -19.02 -20.14
C ALA A 673 -32.56 -19.39 -18.88
N PHE A 674 -31.56 -18.55 -18.49
CA PHE A 674 -30.82 -18.75 -17.24
C PHE A 674 -31.70 -18.52 -16.02
N LEU A 675 -32.56 -17.50 -16.04
CA LEU A 675 -33.51 -17.23 -14.95
C LEU A 675 -34.53 -18.38 -14.78
N GLN A 676 -35.02 -18.93 -15.88
CA GLN A 676 -35.92 -20.10 -15.85
C GLN A 676 -35.20 -21.30 -15.25
N ARG A 677 -33.96 -21.57 -15.63
CA ARG A 677 -33.17 -22.66 -15.04
C ARG A 677 -32.91 -22.42 -13.54
N HIS A 678 -32.60 -21.20 -13.12
CA HIS A 678 -32.43 -20.87 -11.69
C HIS A 678 -33.70 -21.16 -10.91
N ARG A 679 -34.87 -20.74 -11.42
CA ARG A 679 -36.15 -21.03 -10.79
C ARG A 679 -36.45 -22.54 -10.72
N ALA A 680 -36.16 -23.30 -11.76
CA ALA A 680 -36.41 -24.72 -11.81
C ALA A 680 -35.47 -25.57 -10.94
N GLU A 681 -34.18 -25.21 -10.89
CA GLU A 681 -33.14 -26.04 -10.31
C GLU A 681 -32.66 -25.59 -8.93
N ILE A 682 -32.83 -24.31 -8.59
CA ILE A 682 -32.20 -23.70 -7.40
C ILE A 682 -33.25 -23.14 -6.45
N PHE A 683 -34.26 -22.43 -6.95
CA PHE A 683 -35.28 -21.79 -6.12
C PHE A 683 -36.07 -22.79 -5.28
N LEU A 684 -36.19 -22.54 -3.97
CA LEU A 684 -36.66 -23.51 -2.99
C LEU A 684 -38.10 -23.94 -3.24
N ASP A 685 -39.00 -23.03 -3.64
CA ASP A 685 -40.43 -23.33 -3.81
C ASP A 685 -40.72 -24.27 -5.00
N ASN A 686 -39.77 -24.40 -5.92
CA ASN A 686 -39.91 -25.27 -7.11
C ASN A 686 -39.06 -26.54 -7.02
N ARG A 687 -38.30 -26.75 -5.94
CA ARG A 687 -37.55 -28.00 -5.73
C ARG A 687 -38.53 -29.10 -5.30
N SER A 688 -38.56 -30.19 -6.05
CA SER A 688 -39.20 -31.43 -5.56
C SER A 688 -38.55 -31.82 -4.23
N PRO A 689 -39.33 -32.19 -3.20
CA PRO A 689 -38.77 -32.66 -1.94
C PRO A 689 -37.81 -33.83 -2.20
N ARG A 690 -36.61 -33.75 -1.66
CA ARG A 690 -35.59 -34.83 -1.71
C ARG A 690 -35.97 -35.96 -0.78
#